data_ea9a60d27c45e989783f981918db86ff
#
_entry.id   ea9a60d27c45e989783f981918db86ff
#
_cell.length_a   1.000
_cell.length_b   1.000
_cell.length_c   1.000
_cell.angle_alpha   90.00
_cell.angle_beta   90.00
_cell.angle_gamma   90.00
#
_symmetry.space_group_name_H-M   'P 1'
#
loop_
_entity.id
_entity.type
_entity.pdbx_description
1 polymer ?
#
loop_
_entity_poly.entity_id
_entity_poly.type
_entity_poly.pdbx_seq_one_letter_code
_entity_poly.pdbx_strand_id
1 'polypeptide(L)'
;MLSVASVASAGGAANYFAKDDYYVGDGPAELSEWGGKGAEALGLAGPVAKDDFEKVLDGKLPDDTVVNGNANRRSGIDLTFSMPKSASLLAQLGGDKRILDAQLAAVKATMAYLEKHYAQARDRSRNANGEGVVTGKLLYALFQHDTSRALDPQNHTHAVIAAMTQDKAGNWKALWNGEIWKNNTVLGSIYNAALRTNLEKLGYETQITGKHGQFEIKGVARDVIEAFSQRRLTILATAEKLGKSANDTEALREITKRTRDPKLNPDDKLALRQEWAKRAAGLGFDAKALVEQARERGSEGRESPLGSPQRVQETLSALRDSVKLYTRPADTLTTNGLQRITLTPTQLRTEMATASAIRIIGERETSWTRGDLVKTALDLGVKGVTADGVEARIGVLVADGRVLEGKSDRLDGRPEKYTTPEHVEIERATLANVAAGKGAGHSIIEAAEAPGRLRQVAGPHDLNAEQIAAGTLALASKDRTVVIQGVAGAGKTTIISAIASVAHQEGREVLGLAFANKMVSDLRTGTEIRGPDGEVVRQEIAARTVSSFVNEHLRPALAGSGPKFEASREALRGKVLVLDEASLVANKPMNDLLTIANRLGVEKLVMIGDRAQLQPIEAGKSFSLIQSDNPAMARIDTSLRQRTEHMKEAAGLVRAGMFKESFAALGERIVEAGADHLKVTAQKWLELPPDDRERTAIYSSGRAARGELNRMVQQGLKAEGAIQGEGLRLTTLLPAHATREELRYASTYSKGQLLEVTRQNAPGGLVRGRYDVEGIDAKGRVMLRDESSKLLKFDPAAIDPSDKRDALRLSERHKETIYEGDKVRWTEKDDARGLMKSEEARILAIRDGIVTIENKAGETRSEERRVGKECRLTC
;
A
#
# COMPACT_ATOMS: atom_id res chain seq x y z
N MET A 1 -13.18 12.32 -7.93
CA MET A 1 -12.26 11.23 -8.38
C MET A 1 -11.48 11.73 -9.58
N LEU A 2 -10.17 11.45 -9.65
CA LEU A 2 -9.33 11.79 -10.80
C LEU A 2 -9.10 10.58 -11.69
N SER A 3 -9.26 10.74 -13.00
CA SER A 3 -8.82 9.78 -14.00
C SER A 3 -7.89 10.44 -15.02
N VAL A 4 -6.99 9.65 -15.61
CA VAL A 4 -5.97 10.12 -16.55
C VAL A 4 -6.10 9.32 -17.84
N ALA A 5 -6.12 10.00 -18.97
CA ALA A 5 -6.19 9.39 -20.29
C ALA A 5 -5.24 10.10 -21.28
N SER A 6 -4.74 9.37 -22.28
CA SER A 6 -4.02 9.99 -23.40
C SER A 6 -5.02 10.58 -24.38
N VAL A 7 -4.74 11.76 -24.89
CA VAL A 7 -5.45 12.36 -26.02
C VAL A 7 -5.00 11.66 -27.31
N ALA A 8 -5.93 11.01 -27.99
CA ALA A 8 -5.63 10.20 -29.17
C ALA A 8 -5.27 11.03 -30.41
N SER A 9 -5.99 12.14 -30.65
CA SER A 9 -5.73 13.08 -31.75
C SER A 9 -6.22 14.48 -31.40
N ALA A 10 -5.61 15.49 -31.97
CA ALA A 10 -5.99 16.89 -31.81
C ALA A 10 -7.42 17.16 -32.33
N GLY A 11 -7.70 16.85 -33.57
CA GLY A 11 -9.02 17.04 -34.17
C GLY A 11 -10.13 16.22 -33.50
N GLY A 12 -9.81 15.01 -33.05
CA GLY A 12 -10.75 14.18 -32.26
C GLY A 12 -11.15 14.82 -30.94
N ALA A 13 -10.17 15.39 -30.19
CA ALA A 13 -10.43 16.11 -28.94
C ALA A 13 -11.18 17.42 -29.20
N ALA A 14 -10.74 18.23 -30.18
CA ALA A 14 -11.41 19.49 -30.55
C ALA A 14 -12.88 19.26 -30.93
N ASN A 15 -13.17 18.24 -31.75
CA ASN A 15 -14.53 17.89 -32.12
C ASN A 15 -15.36 17.29 -30.98
N TYR A 16 -14.73 16.59 -30.01
CA TYR A 16 -15.43 16.07 -28.84
C TYR A 16 -15.98 17.20 -27.96
N PHE A 17 -15.15 18.24 -27.72
CA PHE A 17 -15.57 19.40 -26.93
C PHE A 17 -16.46 20.38 -27.76
N ALA A 18 -16.39 20.36 -29.10
CA ALA A 18 -17.28 21.16 -29.97
C ALA A 18 -18.73 20.68 -29.91
N LYS A 19 -18.98 19.38 -29.79
CA LYS A 19 -20.34 18.80 -29.73
C LYS A 19 -21.17 19.24 -28.53
N ASP A 20 -20.54 19.74 -27.50
CA ASP A 20 -21.18 20.15 -26.23
C ASP A 20 -21.22 21.68 -26.09
N ASP A 21 -20.96 22.44 -27.15
CA ASP A 21 -20.98 23.92 -27.22
C ASP A 21 -20.01 24.60 -26.23
N TYR A 22 -18.80 24.05 -26.04
CA TYR A 22 -17.82 24.60 -25.12
C TYR A 22 -16.90 25.70 -25.68
N TYR A 23 -16.98 25.95 -27.00
CA TYR A 23 -16.15 26.96 -27.64
C TYR A 23 -16.87 28.30 -27.80
N VAL A 24 -16.08 29.39 -27.94
CA VAL A 24 -16.60 30.73 -28.23
C VAL A 24 -17.30 30.74 -29.58
N GLY A 25 -18.57 31.09 -29.59
CA GLY A 25 -19.36 31.27 -30.85
C GLY A 25 -20.82 30.80 -30.76
N ASP A 26 -21.10 29.65 -30.17
CA ASP A 26 -22.41 28.99 -30.20
C ASP A 26 -23.00 28.59 -28.85
N GLY A 27 -22.41 28.97 -27.69
CA GLY A 27 -22.89 28.60 -26.36
C GLY A 27 -22.33 29.44 -25.23
N PRO A 28 -22.66 29.18 -23.95
CA PRO A 28 -22.15 29.95 -22.83
C PRO A 28 -20.62 29.77 -22.70
N ALA A 29 -19.88 30.78 -23.13
CA ALA A 29 -18.42 30.87 -23.10
C ALA A 29 -17.79 30.67 -21.70
N GLU A 30 -18.64 30.57 -20.66
CA GLU A 30 -18.23 30.39 -19.25
C GLU A 30 -17.81 28.96 -18.87
N LEU A 31 -17.97 27.98 -19.78
CA LEU A 31 -17.70 26.57 -19.48
C LEU A 31 -16.31 26.07 -19.89
N SER A 32 -15.51 26.92 -20.55
CA SER A 32 -14.12 26.62 -20.91
C SER A 32 -13.18 27.75 -20.57
N GLU A 33 -11.95 27.44 -20.22
CA GLU A 33 -10.90 28.44 -19.96
C GLU A 33 -9.50 27.89 -20.21
N TRP A 34 -8.60 28.75 -20.69
CA TRP A 34 -7.17 28.48 -20.72
C TRP A 34 -6.55 28.56 -19.33
N GLY A 35 -5.53 27.74 -19.07
CA GLY A 35 -4.81 27.76 -17.82
C GLY A 35 -3.35 27.33 -17.91
N GLY A 36 -2.62 27.65 -16.85
CA GLY A 36 -1.19 27.38 -16.71
C GLY A 36 -0.30 28.50 -17.23
N LYS A 37 0.91 28.56 -16.66
CA LYS A 37 1.93 29.58 -17.02
C LYS A 37 2.37 29.48 -18.48
N GLY A 38 2.19 28.31 -19.11
CA GLY A 38 2.42 28.17 -20.54
C GLY A 38 1.37 28.89 -21.37
N ALA A 39 0.08 28.88 -20.97
CA ALA A 39 -0.97 29.68 -21.61
C ALA A 39 -0.74 31.18 -21.43
N GLU A 40 -0.40 31.60 -20.21
CA GLU A 40 -0.06 33.00 -19.91
C GLU A 40 1.12 33.50 -20.78
N ALA A 41 2.14 32.67 -20.97
CA ALA A 41 3.32 32.99 -21.81
C ALA A 41 2.97 33.17 -23.30
N LEU A 42 1.83 32.60 -23.75
CA LEU A 42 1.30 32.72 -25.12
C LEU A 42 0.20 33.77 -25.26
N GLY A 43 -0.15 34.48 -24.16
CA GLY A 43 -1.26 35.41 -24.12
C GLY A 43 -2.65 34.70 -24.24
N LEU A 44 -2.72 33.40 -24.05
CA LEU A 44 -3.97 32.66 -24.05
C LEU A 44 -4.66 32.80 -22.69
N ALA A 45 -5.84 33.37 -22.67
CA ALA A 45 -6.62 33.61 -21.46
C ALA A 45 -8.12 33.56 -21.78
N GLY A 46 -8.93 33.28 -20.75
CA GLY A 46 -10.39 33.21 -20.89
C GLY A 46 -10.87 32.00 -21.70
N PRO A 47 -12.00 32.12 -22.41
CA PRO A 47 -12.61 31.03 -23.14
C PRO A 47 -11.70 30.42 -24.19
N VAL A 48 -11.85 29.13 -24.43
CA VAL A 48 -11.02 28.35 -25.36
C VAL A 48 -11.57 28.43 -26.76
N ALA A 49 -10.77 28.96 -27.73
CA ALA A 49 -11.07 28.92 -29.14
C ALA A 49 -10.70 27.54 -29.70
N LYS A 50 -11.58 26.97 -30.54
CA LYS A 50 -11.42 25.63 -31.12
C LYS A 50 -10.13 25.48 -31.93
N ASP A 51 -9.85 26.46 -32.79
CA ASP A 51 -8.70 26.45 -33.70
C ASP A 51 -7.37 26.55 -32.95
N ASP A 52 -7.29 27.40 -31.94
CA ASP A 52 -6.11 27.50 -31.07
C ASP A 52 -5.90 26.21 -30.26
N PHE A 53 -6.99 25.61 -29.76
CA PHE A 53 -6.92 24.35 -29.04
C PHE A 53 -6.43 23.18 -29.91
N GLU A 54 -6.94 23.12 -31.15
CA GLU A 54 -6.50 22.10 -32.11
C GLU A 54 -5.04 22.29 -32.49
N LYS A 55 -4.59 23.52 -32.79
CA LYS A 55 -3.17 23.86 -33.03
C LYS A 55 -2.26 23.44 -31.90
N VAL A 56 -2.61 23.82 -30.68
CA VAL A 56 -1.82 23.51 -29.48
C VAL A 56 -1.71 22.00 -29.27
N LEU A 57 -2.79 21.25 -29.42
CA LEU A 57 -2.76 19.79 -29.36
C LEU A 57 -2.00 19.17 -30.55
N ASP A 58 -1.92 19.90 -31.66
CA ASP A 58 -1.15 19.49 -32.85
C ASP A 58 0.37 19.78 -32.71
N GLY A 59 0.81 20.28 -31.54
CA GLY A 59 2.20 20.56 -31.26
C GLY A 59 2.69 21.86 -31.90
N LYS A 60 1.78 22.78 -32.18
CA LYS A 60 2.04 24.12 -32.75
C LYS A 60 1.63 25.19 -31.75
N LEU A 61 2.34 26.28 -31.76
CA LEU A 61 1.93 27.50 -31.04
C LEU A 61 0.85 28.23 -31.84
N PRO A 62 0.14 29.21 -31.27
CA PRO A 62 -0.86 30.01 -31.97
C PRO A 62 -0.32 30.71 -33.25
N ASP A 63 0.96 31.07 -33.27
CA ASP A 63 1.67 31.67 -34.41
C ASP A 63 2.18 30.61 -35.43
N ASP A 64 1.67 29.38 -35.38
CA ASP A 64 2.06 28.24 -36.19
C ASP A 64 3.50 27.73 -36.03
N THR A 65 4.26 28.23 -35.04
CA THR A 65 5.58 27.69 -34.69
C THR A 65 5.48 26.23 -34.22
N VAL A 66 6.19 25.33 -34.91
CA VAL A 66 6.18 23.89 -34.60
C VAL A 66 7.14 23.59 -33.43
N VAL A 67 6.59 23.14 -32.31
CA VAL A 67 7.36 22.75 -31.11
C VAL A 67 7.80 21.27 -31.20
N ASN A 68 6.92 20.41 -31.75
CA ASN A 68 7.20 18.98 -31.88
C ASN A 68 6.55 18.41 -33.14
N GLY A 69 7.34 18.30 -34.19
CA GLY A 69 6.92 17.77 -35.49
C GLY A 69 6.95 16.24 -35.63
N ASN A 70 7.19 15.49 -34.56
CA ASN A 70 7.22 14.03 -34.64
C ASN A 70 5.81 13.47 -34.90
N ALA A 71 5.66 12.72 -36.01
CA ALA A 71 4.38 12.12 -36.42
C ALA A 71 3.78 11.15 -35.34
N ASN A 72 4.64 10.50 -34.55
CA ASN A 72 4.23 9.60 -33.47
C ASN A 72 4.09 10.28 -32.09
N ARG A 73 4.06 11.60 -32.04
CA ARG A 73 3.87 12.33 -30.79
C ARG A 73 2.47 12.10 -30.21
N ARG A 74 2.37 12.14 -28.90
CA ARG A 74 1.07 12.23 -28.24
C ARG A 74 0.57 13.67 -28.29
N SER A 75 -0.72 13.88 -28.57
CA SER A 75 -1.34 15.21 -28.62
C SER A 75 -1.41 15.85 -27.24
N GLY A 76 -1.71 15.05 -26.20
CA GLY A 76 -1.83 15.56 -24.85
C GLY A 76 -2.25 14.50 -23.83
N ILE A 77 -2.60 14.97 -22.64
CA ILE A 77 -3.15 14.18 -21.54
C ILE A 77 -4.43 14.84 -21.05
N ASP A 78 -5.49 14.06 -20.88
CA ASP A 78 -6.74 14.48 -20.27
C ASP A 78 -6.79 14.02 -18.80
N LEU A 79 -6.85 14.96 -17.89
CA LEU A 79 -7.10 14.78 -16.46
C LEU A 79 -8.58 15.10 -16.19
N THR A 80 -9.40 14.07 -15.95
CA THR A 80 -10.82 14.27 -15.65
C THR A 80 -11.05 14.29 -14.14
N PHE A 81 -11.46 15.43 -13.60
CA PHE A 81 -11.76 15.67 -12.20
C PHE A 81 -13.25 15.56 -11.93
N SER A 82 -13.69 14.39 -11.45
CA SER A 82 -15.11 14.15 -11.16
C SER A 82 -15.44 14.51 -9.71
N MET A 83 -16.56 15.22 -9.54
CA MET A 83 -17.14 15.58 -8.24
C MET A 83 -17.75 14.33 -7.55
N PRO A 84 -17.82 14.27 -6.21
CA PRO A 84 -18.66 13.30 -5.51
C PRO A 84 -20.12 13.36 -6.01
N LYS A 85 -20.80 12.21 -5.99
CA LYS A 85 -22.18 12.16 -6.52
C LYS A 85 -23.11 13.04 -5.71
N SER A 86 -23.00 13.02 -4.37
CA SER A 86 -23.78 13.89 -3.49
C SER A 86 -23.61 15.38 -3.81
N ALA A 87 -22.38 15.82 -4.09
CA ALA A 87 -22.12 17.21 -4.46
C ALA A 87 -22.72 17.57 -5.82
N SER A 88 -22.63 16.67 -6.82
CA SER A 88 -23.26 16.87 -8.12
C SER A 88 -24.79 16.98 -8.02
N LEU A 89 -25.43 16.17 -7.16
CA LEU A 89 -26.87 16.22 -6.92
C LEU A 89 -27.28 17.56 -6.28
N LEU A 90 -26.53 18.05 -5.28
CA LEU A 90 -26.83 19.33 -4.64
C LEU A 90 -26.60 20.53 -5.59
N ALA A 91 -25.60 20.46 -6.45
CA ALA A 91 -25.36 21.48 -7.47
C ALA A 91 -26.50 21.54 -8.50
N GLN A 92 -26.94 20.38 -9.01
CA GLN A 92 -27.91 20.31 -10.10
C GLN A 92 -29.38 20.36 -9.62
N LEU A 93 -29.73 19.64 -8.56
CA LEU A 93 -31.08 19.58 -8.01
C LEU A 93 -31.32 20.64 -6.95
N GLY A 94 -30.32 20.92 -6.12
CA GLY A 94 -30.38 21.99 -5.11
C GLY A 94 -30.15 23.39 -5.69
N GLY A 95 -29.56 23.49 -6.88
CA GLY A 95 -29.30 24.75 -7.58
C GLY A 95 -28.16 25.59 -6.95
N ASP A 96 -27.27 24.98 -6.16
CA ASP A 96 -26.18 25.71 -5.53
C ASP A 96 -24.94 25.81 -6.43
N LYS A 97 -24.84 26.90 -7.21
CA LYS A 97 -23.72 27.16 -8.11
C LYS A 97 -22.37 27.31 -7.40
N ARG A 98 -22.34 27.69 -6.11
CA ARG A 98 -21.11 27.82 -5.32
C ARG A 98 -20.33 26.48 -5.23
N ILE A 99 -21.03 25.35 -5.39
CA ILE A 99 -20.41 24.01 -5.45
C ILE A 99 -19.55 23.86 -6.72
N LEU A 100 -20.02 24.43 -7.86
CA LEU A 100 -19.27 24.41 -9.12
C LEU A 100 -18.01 25.27 -9.02
N ASP A 101 -18.12 26.46 -8.43
CA ASP A 101 -16.97 27.34 -8.17
C ASP A 101 -15.96 26.66 -7.24
N ALA A 102 -16.44 25.97 -6.21
CA ALA A 102 -15.62 25.18 -5.30
C ALA A 102 -14.86 24.05 -6.01
N GLN A 103 -15.51 23.40 -6.98
CA GLN A 103 -14.86 22.39 -7.82
C GLN A 103 -13.77 23.00 -8.71
N LEU A 104 -14.10 24.08 -9.43
CA LEU A 104 -13.14 24.74 -10.32
C LEU A 104 -11.92 25.23 -9.55
N ALA A 105 -12.11 25.81 -8.36
CA ALA A 105 -11.02 26.21 -7.49
C ALA A 105 -10.15 25.02 -7.04
N ALA A 106 -10.75 23.88 -6.74
CA ALA A 106 -10.01 22.66 -6.40
C ALA A 106 -9.21 22.09 -7.58
N VAL A 107 -9.78 22.14 -8.79
CA VAL A 107 -9.10 21.76 -10.04
C VAL A 107 -7.90 22.67 -10.27
N LYS A 108 -8.09 23.99 -10.22
CA LYS A 108 -7.00 24.97 -10.40
C LYS A 108 -5.87 24.80 -9.37
N ALA A 109 -6.20 24.58 -8.10
CA ALA A 109 -5.20 24.31 -7.06
C ALA A 109 -4.40 23.03 -7.36
N THR A 110 -5.08 21.97 -7.85
CA THR A 110 -4.41 20.72 -8.21
C THR A 110 -3.53 20.87 -9.45
N MET A 111 -3.98 21.64 -10.44
CA MET A 111 -3.21 21.93 -11.65
C MET A 111 -1.99 22.79 -11.33
N ALA A 112 -2.09 23.75 -10.42
CA ALA A 112 -0.96 24.53 -9.94
C ALA A 112 0.10 23.67 -9.23
N TYR A 113 -0.33 22.70 -8.42
CA TYR A 113 0.57 21.73 -7.80
C TYR A 113 1.27 20.87 -8.85
N LEU A 114 0.50 20.34 -9.83
CA LEU A 114 1.03 19.54 -10.94
C LEU A 114 2.08 20.35 -11.74
N GLU A 115 1.75 21.58 -12.09
CA GLU A 115 2.64 22.49 -12.82
C GLU A 115 3.96 22.72 -12.07
N LYS A 116 3.87 23.01 -10.78
CA LYS A 116 5.03 23.27 -9.90
C LYS A 116 5.96 22.05 -9.74
N HIS A 117 5.41 20.83 -9.69
CA HIS A 117 6.18 19.65 -9.29
C HIS A 117 6.41 18.62 -10.39
N TYR A 118 5.51 18.50 -11.38
CA TYR A 118 5.50 17.42 -12.36
C TYR A 118 5.54 17.87 -13.81
N ALA A 119 5.49 19.19 -14.10
CA ALA A 119 5.72 19.69 -15.45
C ALA A 119 7.20 19.57 -15.79
N GLN A 120 7.56 18.64 -16.71
CA GLN A 120 8.95 18.33 -17.02
C GLN A 120 9.21 18.34 -18.52
N ALA A 121 10.44 18.68 -18.91
CA ALA A 121 11.00 18.42 -20.23
C ALA A 121 12.21 17.46 -20.09
N ARG A 122 12.55 16.75 -21.15
CA ARG A 122 13.78 15.95 -21.20
C ARG A 122 14.99 16.82 -21.45
N ASP A 123 15.96 16.70 -20.58
CA ASP A 123 17.33 17.19 -20.80
C ASP A 123 18.25 16.03 -21.14
N ARG A 124 18.97 16.12 -22.25
CA ARG A 124 19.89 15.10 -22.74
C ARG A 124 21.35 15.43 -22.57
N SER A 125 21.66 16.45 -21.77
CA SER A 125 23.04 16.91 -21.56
C SER A 125 23.94 15.86 -20.89
N ARG A 126 23.39 14.99 -20.06
CA ARG A 126 24.14 13.95 -19.35
C ARG A 126 24.03 12.55 -19.95
N ASN A 127 22.90 12.22 -20.57
CA ASN A 127 22.70 10.87 -21.15
C ASN A 127 21.75 10.94 -22.37
N ALA A 128 21.92 9.98 -23.30
CA ALA A 128 21.14 9.92 -24.54
C ALA A 128 19.62 9.71 -24.32
N ASN A 129 19.23 9.02 -23.23
CA ASN A 129 17.82 8.79 -22.90
C ASN A 129 17.14 10.03 -22.31
N GLY A 130 17.95 11.01 -21.86
CA GLY A 130 17.52 12.24 -21.23
C GLY A 130 16.99 12.06 -19.82
N GLU A 131 17.07 13.11 -19.03
CA GLU A 131 16.58 13.22 -17.67
C GLU A 131 15.41 14.23 -17.60
N GLY A 132 14.42 13.94 -16.75
CA GLY A 132 13.29 14.86 -16.55
C GLY A 132 13.67 16.03 -15.69
N VAL A 133 13.67 17.23 -16.28
CA VAL A 133 13.91 18.50 -15.57
C VAL A 133 12.60 19.25 -15.45
N VAL A 134 12.28 19.71 -14.23
CA VAL A 134 11.06 20.46 -13.98
C VAL A 134 11.13 21.85 -14.63
N THR A 135 10.20 22.13 -15.51
CA THR A 135 10.01 23.41 -16.19
C THR A 135 9.12 24.36 -15.39
N GLY A 136 8.13 23.80 -14.67
CA GLY A 136 7.16 24.56 -13.88
C GLY A 136 6.17 25.35 -14.73
N LYS A 137 5.97 24.97 -15.98
CA LYS A 137 5.04 25.62 -16.90
C LYS A 137 4.24 24.58 -17.66
N LEU A 138 2.92 24.67 -17.61
CA LEU A 138 1.98 23.86 -18.36
C LEU A 138 1.15 24.74 -19.28
N LEU A 139 0.67 24.12 -20.36
CA LEU A 139 -0.33 24.68 -21.24
C LEU A 139 -1.52 23.74 -21.26
N TYR A 140 -2.68 24.15 -20.73
CA TYR A 140 -3.87 23.32 -20.66
C TYR A 140 -5.15 24.12 -20.88
N ALA A 141 -6.19 23.42 -21.26
CA ALA A 141 -7.56 23.95 -21.35
C ALA A 141 -8.46 23.19 -20.38
N LEU A 142 -9.34 23.90 -19.68
CA LEU A 142 -10.37 23.35 -18.81
C LEU A 142 -11.72 23.35 -19.53
N PHE A 143 -12.48 22.24 -19.39
CA PHE A 143 -13.83 22.09 -19.91
C PHE A 143 -14.72 21.49 -18.82
N GLN A 144 -15.84 22.16 -18.51
CA GLN A 144 -16.74 21.74 -17.45
C GLN A 144 -17.95 21.01 -18.02
N HIS A 145 -18.27 19.82 -17.45
CA HIS A 145 -19.39 18.99 -17.83
C HIS A 145 -20.32 18.74 -16.65
N ASP A 146 -21.63 18.60 -16.90
CA ASP A 146 -22.64 18.42 -15.85
C ASP A 146 -23.28 17.02 -15.81
N THR A 147 -23.07 16.20 -16.83
CA THR A 147 -23.73 14.89 -16.97
C THR A 147 -22.74 13.74 -17.15
N SER A 148 -23.13 12.56 -16.66
CA SER A 148 -22.49 11.30 -17.01
C SER A 148 -22.94 10.84 -18.42
N ARG A 149 -22.28 9.80 -18.97
CA ARG A 149 -22.70 9.17 -20.25
C ARG A 149 -24.09 8.55 -20.18
N ALA A 150 -24.55 8.18 -18.99
CA ALA A 150 -25.89 7.66 -18.76
C ALA A 150 -26.89 8.77 -18.39
N LEU A 151 -26.55 10.02 -18.65
CA LEU A 151 -27.36 11.22 -18.39
C LEU A 151 -27.72 11.42 -16.90
N ASP A 152 -26.96 10.83 -15.96
CA ASP A 152 -27.10 11.16 -14.55
C ASP A 152 -26.37 12.48 -14.21
N PRO A 153 -26.80 13.23 -13.19
CA PRO A 153 -26.08 14.39 -12.68
C PRO A 153 -24.68 13.99 -12.26
N GLN A 154 -23.65 14.48 -12.93
CA GLN A 154 -22.25 14.18 -12.65
C GLN A 154 -21.35 15.30 -13.11
N ASN A 155 -21.15 16.29 -12.26
CA ASN A 155 -20.23 17.38 -12.59
C ASN A 155 -18.80 16.89 -12.61
N HIS A 156 -18.09 17.21 -13.68
CA HIS A 156 -16.69 16.91 -13.85
C HIS A 156 -16.01 17.94 -14.75
N THR A 157 -14.72 18.14 -14.54
CA THR A 157 -13.91 19.07 -15.33
C THR A 157 -12.79 18.28 -15.99
N HIS A 158 -12.68 18.41 -17.30
CA HIS A 158 -11.52 17.95 -18.05
C HIS A 158 -10.45 19.03 -18.03
N ALA A 159 -9.22 18.66 -17.65
CA ALA A 159 -8.04 19.48 -17.84
C ALA A 159 -7.17 18.82 -18.92
N VAL A 160 -7.27 19.35 -20.13
CA VAL A 160 -6.55 18.80 -21.28
C VAL A 160 -5.21 19.51 -21.42
N ILE A 161 -4.14 18.81 -21.04
CA ILE A 161 -2.76 19.32 -21.04
C ILE A 161 -2.15 19.03 -22.41
N ALA A 162 -1.65 20.05 -23.08
CA ALA A 162 -0.89 19.91 -24.32
C ALA A 162 0.45 19.19 -24.07
N ALA A 163 0.93 18.43 -25.05
CA ALA A 163 2.20 17.71 -24.97
C ALA A 163 3.42 18.63 -25.11
N MET A 164 3.33 19.85 -24.61
CA MET A 164 4.40 20.86 -24.67
C MET A 164 4.54 21.61 -23.36
N THR A 165 5.74 22.14 -23.11
CA THR A 165 6.10 22.94 -21.94
C THR A 165 7.18 23.96 -22.34
N GLN A 166 7.34 25.04 -21.57
CA GLN A 166 8.38 26.03 -21.80
C GLN A 166 9.45 25.93 -20.71
N ASP A 167 10.71 25.83 -21.09
CA ASP A 167 11.83 25.79 -20.12
C ASP A 167 12.10 27.16 -19.50
N LYS A 168 13.05 27.20 -18.55
CA LYS A 168 13.43 28.46 -17.87
C LYS A 168 14.07 29.50 -18.79
N ALA A 169 14.63 29.04 -19.91
CA ALA A 169 15.22 29.95 -20.93
C ALA A 169 14.18 30.49 -21.93
N GLY A 170 12.91 30.10 -21.80
CA GLY A 170 11.83 30.52 -22.67
C GLY A 170 11.64 29.64 -23.92
N ASN A 171 12.40 28.54 -24.07
CA ASN A 171 12.28 27.66 -25.21
C ASN A 171 11.15 26.64 -25.01
N TRP A 172 10.32 26.48 -26.02
CA TRP A 172 9.28 25.44 -26.02
C TRP A 172 9.86 24.04 -26.32
N LYS A 173 9.45 23.06 -25.55
CA LYS A 173 9.91 21.67 -25.61
C LYS A 173 8.75 20.70 -25.45
N ALA A 174 8.96 19.44 -25.88
CA ALA A 174 8.00 18.38 -25.62
C ALA A 174 7.88 18.12 -24.10
N LEU A 175 6.64 18.03 -23.61
CA LEU A 175 6.35 17.68 -22.22
C LEU A 175 6.70 16.21 -21.97
N TRP A 176 7.53 15.94 -20.96
CA TRP A 176 7.73 14.59 -20.47
C TRP A 176 6.72 14.28 -19.35
N ASN A 177 5.73 13.47 -19.68
CA ASN A 177 4.54 13.24 -18.86
C ASN A 177 4.62 12.04 -17.91
N GLY A 178 5.74 11.33 -17.82
CA GLY A 178 5.89 10.12 -16.99
C GLY A 178 5.53 10.35 -15.51
N GLU A 179 5.98 11.48 -14.93
CA GLU A 179 5.69 11.82 -13.55
C GLU A 179 4.20 12.16 -13.32
N ILE A 180 3.49 12.68 -14.31
CA ILE A 180 2.05 12.93 -14.21
C ILE A 180 1.29 11.61 -14.07
N TRP A 181 1.63 10.62 -14.89
CA TRP A 181 1.04 9.28 -14.80
C TRP A 181 1.35 8.58 -13.48
N LYS A 182 2.60 8.62 -13.05
CA LYS A 182 3.09 7.99 -11.83
C LYS A 182 2.43 8.59 -10.57
N ASN A 183 2.20 9.90 -10.57
CA ASN A 183 1.66 10.63 -9.42
C ASN A 183 0.15 10.93 -9.51
N ASN A 184 -0.62 10.23 -10.35
CA ASN A 184 -2.04 10.47 -10.52
C ASN A 184 -2.85 10.33 -9.22
N THR A 185 -2.45 9.41 -8.33
CA THR A 185 -3.09 9.22 -7.02
C THR A 185 -2.79 10.37 -6.06
N VAL A 186 -1.59 10.96 -6.14
CA VAL A 186 -1.22 12.17 -5.38
C VAL A 186 -2.13 13.32 -5.78
N LEU A 187 -2.26 13.56 -7.10
CA LEU A 187 -3.13 14.60 -7.65
C LEU A 187 -4.60 14.38 -7.27
N GLY A 188 -5.05 13.11 -7.27
CA GLY A 188 -6.39 12.74 -6.83
C GLY A 188 -6.66 13.08 -5.36
N SER A 189 -5.69 12.81 -4.48
CA SER A 189 -5.78 13.16 -3.05
C SER A 189 -5.78 14.68 -2.83
N ILE A 190 -4.98 15.43 -3.59
CA ILE A 190 -4.95 16.89 -3.54
C ILE A 190 -6.30 17.48 -3.96
N TYR A 191 -6.84 17.01 -5.10
CA TYR A 191 -8.15 17.44 -5.58
C TYR A 191 -9.26 17.19 -4.57
N ASN A 192 -9.33 15.94 -4.04
CA ASN A 192 -10.37 15.59 -3.07
C ASN A 192 -10.27 16.43 -1.78
N ALA A 193 -9.05 16.64 -1.27
CA ALA A 193 -8.83 17.47 -0.07
C ALA A 193 -9.19 18.95 -0.29
N ALA A 194 -8.81 19.49 -1.44
CA ALA A 194 -9.13 20.87 -1.81
C ALA A 194 -10.64 21.07 -1.97
N LEU A 195 -11.31 20.19 -2.74
CA LEU A 195 -12.75 20.24 -2.96
C LEU A 195 -13.51 20.10 -1.64
N ARG A 196 -13.13 19.12 -0.81
CA ARG A 196 -13.73 18.93 0.51
C ARG A 196 -13.61 20.17 1.38
N THR A 197 -12.41 20.76 1.45
CA THR A 197 -12.16 21.97 2.23
C THR A 197 -13.00 23.15 1.71
N ASN A 198 -13.15 23.30 0.41
CA ASN A 198 -13.98 24.35 -0.18
C ASN A 198 -15.47 24.15 0.13
N LEU A 199 -15.98 22.92 0.03
CA LEU A 199 -17.37 22.61 0.37
C LEU A 199 -17.65 22.78 1.88
N GLU A 200 -16.71 22.43 2.74
CA GLU A 200 -16.81 22.66 4.19
C GLU A 200 -16.87 24.17 4.53
N LYS A 201 -16.17 25.02 3.80
CA LYS A 201 -16.27 26.50 3.92
C LYS A 201 -17.64 27.03 3.49
N LEU A 202 -18.34 26.35 2.58
CA LEU A 202 -19.70 26.67 2.16
C LEU A 202 -20.77 26.19 3.14
N GLY A 203 -20.38 25.52 4.25
CA GLY A 203 -21.26 25.01 5.29
C GLY A 203 -21.71 23.55 5.08
N TYR A 204 -21.20 22.84 4.07
CA TYR A 204 -21.49 21.43 3.89
C TYR A 204 -20.68 20.56 4.86
N GLU A 205 -21.32 19.57 5.43
CA GLU A 205 -20.62 18.53 6.19
C GLU A 205 -20.23 17.38 5.29
N THR A 206 -19.02 16.88 5.45
CA THR A 206 -18.46 15.80 4.63
C THR A 206 -18.15 14.56 5.45
N GLN A 207 -18.10 13.41 4.79
CA GLN A 207 -17.60 12.15 5.37
C GLN A 207 -16.73 11.42 4.36
N ILE A 208 -15.61 10.89 4.83
CA ILE A 208 -14.72 10.05 4.00
C ILE A 208 -15.44 8.72 3.73
N THR A 209 -15.46 8.30 2.46
CA THR A 209 -16.17 7.10 2.02
C THR A 209 -15.30 6.11 1.26
N GLY A 210 -14.06 6.48 0.93
CA GLY A 210 -13.18 5.66 0.13
C GLY A 210 -11.71 6.01 0.26
N LYS A 211 -10.88 5.35 -0.55
CA LYS A 211 -9.44 5.59 -0.63
C LYS A 211 -9.12 6.96 -1.23
N HIS A 212 -7.91 7.46 -1.02
CA HIS A 212 -7.43 8.74 -1.57
C HIS A 212 -8.31 9.93 -1.20
N GLY A 213 -8.80 9.95 0.04
CA GLY A 213 -9.59 11.05 0.55
C GLY A 213 -10.97 11.21 -0.14
N GLN A 214 -11.46 10.21 -0.84
CA GLN A 214 -12.81 10.23 -1.44
C GLN A 214 -13.86 10.44 -0.35
N PHE A 215 -14.84 11.27 -0.63
CA PHE A 215 -15.86 11.66 0.34
C PHE A 215 -17.22 11.87 -0.32
N GLU A 216 -18.26 11.90 0.51
CA GLU A 216 -19.61 12.34 0.14
C GLU A 216 -20.09 13.40 1.12
N ILE A 217 -21.08 14.19 0.72
CA ILE A 217 -21.74 15.16 1.59
C ILE A 217 -22.73 14.43 2.49
N LYS A 218 -22.69 14.69 3.78
CA LYS A 218 -23.65 14.15 4.75
C LYS A 218 -25.07 14.66 4.46
N GLY A 219 -26.04 13.81 4.73
CA GLY A 219 -27.45 14.12 4.47
C GLY A 219 -27.95 13.62 3.11
N VAL A 220 -27.06 13.26 2.18
CA VAL A 220 -27.45 12.55 0.96
C VAL A 220 -27.36 11.05 1.21
N ALA A 221 -28.50 10.37 1.27
CA ALA A 221 -28.60 8.96 1.57
C ALA A 221 -27.96 8.07 0.50
N ARG A 222 -27.51 6.87 0.87
CA ARG A 222 -26.79 5.96 -0.01
C ARG A 222 -27.64 5.48 -1.18
N ASP A 223 -28.91 5.20 -0.96
CA ASP A 223 -29.89 4.80 -1.96
C ASP A 223 -30.11 5.89 -3.01
N VAL A 224 -30.13 7.17 -2.60
CA VAL A 224 -30.18 8.31 -3.53
C VAL A 224 -28.92 8.35 -4.40
N ILE A 225 -27.72 8.21 -3.81
CA ILE A 225 -26.46 8.17 -4.56
C ILE A 225 -26.46 7.03 -5.58
N GLU A 226 -26.94 5.86 -5.20
CA GLU A 226 -27.00 4.67 -6.05
C GLU A 226 -28.03 4.84 -7.18
N ALA A 227 -29.22 5.39 -6.89
CA ALA A 227 -30.26 5.63 -7.91
C ALA A 227 -29.78 6.58 -9.02
N PHE A 228 -28.88 7.52 -8.71
CA PHE A 228 -28.28 8.42 -9.70
C PHE A 228 -26.89 7.97 -10.19
N SER A 229 -26.56 6.69 -10.03
CA SER A 229 -25.27 6.11 -10.43
C SER A 229 -25.44 4.99 -11.47
N GLN A 230 -26.33 5.17 -12.45
CA GLN A 230 -26.71 4.16 -13.45
C GLN A 230 -25.50 3.55 -14.18
N ARG A 231 -24.54 4.39 -14.56
CA ARG A 231 -23.29 3.92 -15.18
C ARG A 231 -22.51 2.96 -14.31
N ARG A 232 -22.41 3.25 -13.01
CA ARG A 232 -21.73 2.36 -12.05
C ARG A 232 -22.50 1.05 -11.87
N LEU A 233 -23.83 1.12 -11.80
CA LEU A 233 -24.68 -0.06 -11.70
C LEU A 233 -24.51 -0.97 -12.93
N THR A 234 -24.46 -0.40 -14.12
CA THR A 234 -24.20 -1.15 -15.36
C THR A 234 -22.83 -1.84 -15.33
N ILE A 235 -21.79 -1.14 -14.91
CA ILE A 235 -20.43 -1.70 -14.77
C ILE A 235 -20.42 -2.84 -13.77
N LEU A 236 -21.04 -2.67 -12.59
CA LEU A 236 -21.11 -3.69 -11.54
C LEU A 236 -21.94 -4.91 -11.96
N ALA A 237 -23.09 -4.70 -12.59
CA ALA A 237 -23.92 -5.79 -13.13
C ALA A 237 -23.19 -6.57 -14.24
N THR A 238 -22.41 -5.86 -15.07
CA THR A 238 -21.57 -6.53 -16.08
C THR A 238 -20.42 -7.29 -15.43
N ALA A 239 -19.81 -6.73 -14.39
CA ALA A 239 -18.78 -7.42 -13.60
C ALA A 239 -19.34 -8.70 -12.96
N GLU A 240 -20.51 -8.62 -12.35
CA GLU A 240 -21.21 -9.75 -11.76
C GLU A 240 -21.52 -10.84 -12.80
N LYS A 241 -22.07 -10.46 -13.97
CA LYS A 241 -22.32 -11.39 -15.09
C LYS A 241 -21.04 -12.08 -15.60
N LEU A 242 -19.91 -11.36 -15.56
CA LEU A 242 -18.59 -11.89 -15.93
C LEU A 242 -17.88 -12.60 -14.76
N GLY A 243 -18.53 -12.75 -13.61
CA GLY A 243 -17.97 -13.36 -12.42
C GLY A 243 -16.83 -12.56 -11.78
N LYS A 244 -16.74 -11.25 -12.08
CA LYS A 244 -15.68 -10.37 -11.56
C LYS A 244 -16.11 -9.68 -10.26
N SER A 245 -15.16 -9.52 -9.35
CA SER A 245 -15.41 -8.83 -8.08
C SER A 245 -15.64 -7.33 -8.28
N ALA A 246 -16.61 -6.76 -7.55
CA ALA A 246 -16.82 -5.30 -7.46
C ALA A 246 -15.59 -4.53 -6.90
N ASN A 247 -14.63 -5.24 -6.30
CA ASN A 247 -13.39 -4.70 -5.78
C ASN A 247 -12.19 -4.87 -6.72
N ASP A 248 -12.37 -5.57 -7.83
CA ASP A 248 -11.33 -5.75 -8.85
C ASP A 248 -11.24 -4.50 -9.73
N THR A 249 -10.34 -3.61 -9.34
CA THR A 249 -10.15 -2.30 -10.00
C THR A 249 -9.73 -2.44 -11.46
N GLU A 250 -8.99 -3.48 -11.81
CA GLU A 250 -8.48 -3.69 -13.17
C GLU A 250 -9.58 -4.27 -14.08
N ALA A 251 -10.31 -5.28 -13.60
CA ALA A 251 -11.48 -5.81 -14.31
C ALA A 251 -12.55 -4.72 -14.50
N LEU A 252 -12.85 -3.93 -13.48
CA LEU A 252 -13.78 -2.81 -13.58
C LEU A 252 -13.33 -1.74 -14.60
N ARG A 253 -12.01 -1.47 -14.67
CA ARG A 253 -11.44 -0.57 -15.69
C ARG A 253 -11.68 -1.09 -17.11
N GLU A 254 -11.43 -2.37 -17.30
CA GLU A 254 -11.62 -3.00 -18.62
C GLU A 254 -13.10 -3.08 -18.99
N ILE A 255 -13.96 -3.48 -18.07
CA ILE A 255 -15.41 -3.46 -18.25
C ILE A 255 -15.88 -2.05 -18.59
N THR A 256 -15.36 -1.03 -17.89
CA THR A 256 -15.66 0.38 -18.18
C THR A 256 -15.30 0.77 -19.61
N LYS A 257 -14.19 0.25 -20.14
CA LYS A 257 -13.79 0.49 -21.54
C LYS A 257 -14.71 -0.25 -22.54
N ARG A 258 -14.97 -1.53 -22.28
CA ARG A 258 -15.79 -2.39 -23.17
C ARG A 258 -17.27 -2.01 -23.21
N THR A 259 -17.81 -1.55 -22.09
CA THR A 259 -19.20 -1.07 -21.98
C THR A 259 -19.34 0.42 -22.27
N ARG A 260 -18.42 0.98 -23.05
CA ARG A 260 -18.41 2.42 -23.37
C ARG A 260 -19.39 2.74 -24.48
N ASP A 261 -20.64 2.98 -24.12
CA ASP A 261 -21.64 3.43 -25.05
C ASP A 261 -21.31 4.83 -25.63
N PRO A 262 -21.77 5.16 -26.82
CA PRO A 262 -21.72 6.52 -27.33
C PRO A 262 -22.32 7.49 -26.31
N LYS A 263 -21.79 8.70 -26.22
CA LYS A 263 -22.36 9.74 -25.35
C LYS A 263 -23.74 10.11 -25.92
N LEU A 264 -24.76 9.97 -25.08
CA LEU A 264 -26.10 10.46 -25.38
C LEU A 264 -26.07 11.98 -25.21
N ASN A 265 -26.49 12.72 -26.24
CA ASN A 265 -26.77 14.15 -26.10
C ASN A 265 -28.24 14.29 -25.78
N PRO A 266 -28.64 14.94 -24.68
CA PRO A 266 -30.04 15.24 -24.44
C PRO A 266 -30.44 16.35 -25.39
N ASP A 267 -31.45 16.06 -26.21
CA ASP A 267 -32.05 17.07 -27.10
C ASP A 267 -32.72 18.20 -26.31
N ASP A 268 -33.09 17.93 -25.04
CA ASP A 268 -33.69 18.89 -24.12
C ASP A 268 -33.08 18.75 -22.70
N LYS A 269 -32.21 19.69 -22.36
CA LYS A 269 -31.61 19.78 -20.99
C LYS A 269 -32.65 20.10 -19.90
N LEU A 270 -33.74 20.79 -20.27
CA LEU A 270 -34.79 21.14 -19.31
C LEU A 270 -35.62 19.91 -18.93
N ALA A 271 -36.02 19.12 -19.91
CA ALA A 271 -36.73 17.85 -19.70
C ALA A 271 -35.89 16.88 -18.83
N LEU A 272 -34.58 16.81 -19.07
CA LEU A 272 -33.66 15.98 -18.27
C LEU A 272 -33.61 16.41 -16.79
N ARG A 273 -33.54 17.71 -16.53
CA ARG A 273 -33.57 18.24 -15.16
C ARG A 273 -34.91 17.98 -14.47
N GLN A 274 -36.01 18.04 -15.19
CA GLN A 274 -37.33 17.68 -14.64
C GLN A 274 -37.41 16.20 -14.29
N GLU A 275 -36.86 15.31 -15.11
CA GLU A 275 -36.74 13.88 -14.79
C GLU A 275 -35.93 13.62 -13.52
N TRP A 276 -34.78 14.27 -13.39
CA TRP A 276 -33.99 14.17 -12.18
C TRP A 276 -34.77 14.63 -10.93
N ALA A 277 -35.47 15.74 -11.02
CA ALA A 277 -36.29 16.27 -9.93
C ALA A 277 -37.42 15.30 -9.53
N LYS A 278 -38.10 14.70 -10.52
CA LYS A 278 -39.14 13.69 -10.30
C LYS A 278 -38.55 12.43 -9.62
N ARG A 279 -37.39 11.95 -10.07
CA ARG A 279 -36.69 10.80 -9.48
C ARG A 279 -36.28 11.08 -8.02
N ALA A 280 -35.76 12.27 -7.75
CA ALA A 280 -35.36 12.68 -6.39
C ALA A 280 -36.57 12.75 -5.44
N ALA A 281 -37.69 13.34 -5.90
CA ALA A 281 -38.91 13.41 -5.14
C ALA A 281 -39.48 12.01 -4.81
N GLY A 282 -39.42 11.08 -5.78
CA GLY A 282 -39.83 9.69 -5.56
C GLY A 282 -39.00 8.93 -4.51
N LEU A 283 -37.78 9.40 -4.24
CA LEU A 283 -36.88 8.88 -3.20
C LEU A 283 -36.97 9.68 -1.87
N GLY A 284 -37.88 10.67 -1.79
CA GLY A 284 -37.97 11.55 -0.63
C GLY A 284 -36.76 12.45 -0.40
N PHE A 285 -35.96 12.70 -1.43
CA PHE A 285 -34.75 13.51 -1.34
C PHE A 285 -35.01 14.98 -1.64
N ASP A 286 -34.85 15.84 -0.63
CA ASP A 286 -34.95 17.30 -0.74
C ASP A 286 -33.55 17.94 -0.79
N ALA A 287 -33.05 18.15 -2.00
CA ALA A 287 -31.74 18.79 -2.23
C ALA A 287 -31.73 20.27 -1.81
N LYS A 288 -32.89 20.97 -1.96
CA LYS A 288 -32.97 22.39 -1.64
C LYS A 288 -32.89 22.64 -0.15
N ALA A 289 -33.55 21.80 0.66
CA ALA A 289 -33.47 21.88 2.12
C ALA A 289 -32.01 21.69 2.61
N LEU A 290 -31.26 20.75 2.06
CA LEU A 290 -29.85 20.56 2.42
C LEU A 290 -28.98 21.74 1.99
N VAL A 291 -29.24 22.36 0.85
CA VAL A 291 -28.52 23.57 0.40
C VAL A 291 -28.79 24.73 1.35
N GLU A 292 -30.04 24.93 1.77
CA GLU A 292 -30.40 26.00 2.70
C GLU A 292 -29.75 25.81 4.07
N GLN A 293 -29.76 24.59 4.60
CA GLN A 293 -29.03 24.26 5.84
C GLN A 293 -27.53 24.53 5.72
N ALA A 294 -26.92 24.26 4.56
CA ALA A 294 -25.51 24.57 4.32
C ALA A 294 -25.27 26.10 4.22
N ARG A 295 -26.19 26.84 3.59
CA ARG A 295 -26.12 28.31 3.54
C ARG A 295 -26.20 28.93 4.92
N GLU A 296 -27.14 28.48 5.73
CA GLU A 296 -27.29 28.94 7.14
C GLU A 296 -25.99 28.69 7.91
N ARG A 297 -25.43 27.50 7.85
CA ARG A 297 -24.14 27.18 8.49
C ARG A 297 -22.97 27.97 7.95
N GLY A 298 -22.94 28.26 6.65
CA GLY A 298 -21.90 29.03 6.00
C GLY A 298 -21.97 30.54 6.29
N SER A 299 -23.19 31.10 6.41
CA SER A 299 -23.41 32.51 6.76
C SER A 299 -23.17 32.80 8.22
N GLU A 300 -23.45 31.82 9.10
CA GLU A 300 -23.27 31.92 10.54
C GLU A 300 -21.83 32.16 11.02
N GLY A 301 -20.85 31.86 10.17
CA GLY A 301 -19.44 32.22 10.43
C GLY A 301 -19.12 33.70 10.22
N ARG A 302 -20.04 34.50 9.70
CA ARG A 302 -19.81 35.91 9.33
C ARG A 302 -20.61 36.91 10.15
N GLU A 303 -21.85 36.66 10.55
CA GLU A 303 -22.66 37.64 11.31
C GLU A 303 -23.80 36.95 12.06
N SER A 304 -23.74 36.81 13.39
CA SER A 304 -24.94 36.85 14.22
C SER A 304 -24.68 36.69 15.72
N PRO A 305 -25.44 37.30 16.60
CA PRO A 305 -25.23 37.26 18.03
C PRO A 305 -25.57 35.89 18.65
N LEU A 306 -24.82 35.53 19.70
CA LEU A 306 -25.10 34.37 20.57
C LEU A 306 -26.56 34.36 21.09
N GLY A 307 -27.41 33.50 20.49
CA GLY A 307 -28.84 33.57 20.84
C GLY A 307 -29.62 32.27 20.96
N SER A 308 -29.10 31.10 20.48
CA SER A 308 -29.86 29.85 20.65
C SER A 308 -29.12 28.82 21.50
N PRO A 309 -29.83 28.02 22.34
CA PRO A 309 -29.22 26.97 23.16
C PRO A 309 -28.40 25.94 22.33
N GLN A 310 -28.80 25.62 21.11
CA GLN A 310 -28.10 24.72 20.23
C GLN A 310 -26.74 25.30 19.76
N ARG A 311 -26.69 26.61 19.46
CA ARG A 311 -25.45 27.34 19.09
C ARG A 311 -24.45 27.39 20.22
N VAL A 312 -24.91 27.66 21.43
CA VAL A 312 -24.06 27.66 22.62
C VAL A 312 -23.44 26.29 22.81
N GLN A 313 -24.20 25.22 22.59
CA GLN A 313 -23.72 23.83 22.71
C GLN A 313 -22.72 23.47 21.60
N GLU A 314 -22.93 23.93 20.36
CA GLU A 314 -22.02 23.76 19.22
C GLU A 314 -20.72 24.56 19.38
N THR A 315 -20.85 25.81 19.83
CA THR A 315 -19.67 26.67 20.13
C THR A 315 -18.85 26.11 21.29
N LEU A 316 -19.49 25.62 22.36
CA LEU A 316 -18.82 24.93 23.45
C LEU A 316 -18.18 23.62 23.03
N SER A 317 -18.83 22.89 22.14
CA SER A 317 -18.26 21.67 21.54
C SER A 317 -17.01 21.97 20.71
N ALA A 318 -17.07 22.99 19.84
CA ALA A 318 -15.93 23.43 19.03
C ALA A 318 -14.78 23.97 19.88
N LEU A 319 -15.07 24.71 20.94
CA LEU A 319 -14.09 25.17 21.91
C LEU A 319 -13.43 23.99 22.65
N ARG A 320 -14.24 23.03 23.11
CA ARG A 320 -13.75 21.82 23.78
C ARG A 320 -12.84 20.98 22.86
N ASP A 321 -13.23 20.82 21.60
CA ASP A 321 -12.41 20.10 20.61
C ASP A 321 -11.13 20.86 20.27
N SER A 322 -11.18 22.18 20.25
CA SER A 322 -9.98 23.03 20.13
C SER A 322 -9.07 22.86 21.34
N VAL A 323 -9.62 22.95 22.57
CA VAL A 323 -8.81 22.74 23.79
C VAL A 323 -8.16 21.37 23.78
N LYS A 324 -8.89 20.31 23.43
CA LYS A 324 -8.30 18.95 23.29
C LYS A 324 -7.15 18.90 22.28
N LEU A 325 -7.25 19.65 21.18
CA LEU A 325 -6.20 19.72 20.16
C LEU A 325 -4.90 20.33 20.73
N TYR A 326 -5.05 21.42 21.52
CA TYR A 326 -3.90 22.10 22.13
C TYR A 326 -3.30 21.36 23.34
N THR A 327 -4.08 20.51 24.01
CA THR A 327 -3.64 19.74 25.19
C THR A 327 -3.11 18.33 24.86
N ARG A 328 -3.00 17.96 23.59
CA ARG A 328 -2.41 16.67 23.21
C ARG A 328 -0.94 16.56 23.65
N PRO A 329 -0.45 15.33 23.95
CA PRO A 329 0.93 15.12 24.34
C PRO A 329 1.93 15.76 23.37
N ALA A 330 3.09 16.15 23.89
CA ALA A 330 4.19 16.67 23.08
C ALA A 330 4.63 15.65 22.03
N ASP A 331 4.85 16.12 20.82
CA ASP A 331 5.26 15.31 19.68
C ASP A 331 6.45 15.98 19.00
N THR A 332 7.54 15.25 18.82
CA THR A 332 8.79 15.77 18.24
C THR A 332 8.62 16.31 16.82
N LEU A 333 7.60 15.86 16.07
CA LEU A 333 7.31 16.31 14.70
C LEU A 333 6.27 17.44 14.64
N THR A 334 5.77 17.90 15.79
CA THR A 334 4.85 19.04 15.88
C THR A 334 5.45 20.18 16.70
N THR A 335 4.85 21.35 16.60
CA THR A 335 5.18 22.48 17.46
C THR A 335 4.70 22.21 18.89
N ASN A 336 5.56 22.45 19.87
CA ASN A 336 5.33 22.15 21.29
C ASN A 336 5.45 23.38 22.17
N GLY A 337 5.02 23.25 23.45
CA GLY A 337 5.12 24.32 24.44
C GLY A 337 4.24 25.53 24.10
N LEU A 338 4.66 26.72 24.53
CA LEU A 338 3.91 27.96 24.34
C LEU A 338 3.73 28.36 22.87
N GLN A 339 4.68 28.00 21.99
CA GLN A 339 4.55 28.25 20.56
C GLN A 339 3.32 27.55 19.93
N ARG A 340 2.87 26.46 20.51
CA ARG A 340 1.67 25.74 20.05
C ARG A 340 0.41 26.58 20.13
N ILE A 341 0.30 27.46 21.11
CA ILE A 341 -0.86 28.34 21.35
C ILE A 341 -0.96 29.42 20.26
N THR A 342 0.13 29.77 19.60
CA THR A 342 0.14 30.77 18.51
C THR A 342 -0.38 30.21 17.18
N LEU A 343 -0.51 28.89 17.05
CA LEU A 343 -1.00 28.24 15.84
C LEU A 343 -2.52 28.24 15.79
N THR A 344 -3.08 28.46 14.61
CA THR A 344 -4.51 28.25 14.37
C THR A 344 -4.84 26.74 14.47
N PRO A 345 -6.10 26.38 14.78
CA PRO A 345 -6.52 24.97 14.80
C PRO A 345 -6.23 24.23 13.48
N THR A 346 -6.32 24.92 12.33
CA THR A 346 -6.00 24.34 11.02
C THR A 346 -4.52 24.07 10.86
N GLN A 347 -3.67 25.00 11.26
CA GLN A 347 -2.21 24.79 11.25
C GLN A 347 -1.82 23.60 12.13
N LEU A 348 -2.37 23.55 13.34
CA LEU A 348 -2.07 22.45 14.26
C LEU A 348 -2.54 21.09 13.72
N ARG A 349 -3.74 21.02 13.09
CA ARG A 349 -4.22 19.82 12.41
C ARG A 349 -3.30 19.43 11.25
N THR A 350 -2.81 20.40 10.50
CA THR A 350 -1.86 20.17 9.38
C THR A 350 -0.54 19.60 9.89
N GLU A 351 0.00 20.15 10.99
CA GLU A 351 1.21 19.61 11.62
C GLU A 351 1.01 18.16 12.08
N MET A 352 -0.12 17.86 12.72
CA MET A 352 -0.43 16.51 13.18
C MET A 352 -0.62 15.53 12.02
N ALA A 353 -1.30 15.93 10.96
CA ALA A 353 -1.47 15.10 9.77
C ALA A 353 -0.12 14.81 9.10
N THR A 354 0.75 15.82 9.01
CA THR A 354 2.10 15.67 8.44
C THR A 354 2.96 14.75 9.31
N ALA A 355 2.93 14.91 10.63
CA ALA A 355 3.64 14.04 11.57
C ALA A 355 3.18 12.58 11.47
N SER A 356 1.85 12.37 11.40
CA SER A 356 1.29 11.03 11.22
C SER A 356 1.67 10.42 9.87
N ALA A 357 1.66 11.21 8.79
CA ALA A 357 2.08 10.74 7.47
C ALA A 357 3.53 10.27 7.46
N ILE A 358 4.44 11.02 8.11
CA ILE A 358 5.85 10.62 8.26
C ILE A 358 5.96 9.27 8.97
N ARG A 359 5.20 9.04 10.05
CA ARG A 359 5.22 7.77 10.78
C ARG A 359 4.62 6.63 9.98
N ILE A 360 3.48 6.84 9.32
CA ILE A 360 2.82 5.81 8.50
C ILE A 360 3.75 5.32 7.40
N ILE A 361 4.41 6.25 6.69
CA ILE A 361 5.34 5.87 5.63
C ILE A 361 6.60 5.26 6.24
N GLY A 362 7.12 5.85 7.32
CA GLY A 362 8.34 5.41 7.99
C GLY A 362 8.27 4.01 8.62
N GLU A 363 7.06 3.46 8.87
CA GLU A 363 6.92 2.05 9.26
C GLU A 363 7.24 1.07 8.11
N ARG A 364 7.14 1.53 6.85
CA ARG A 364 7.28 0.68 5.64
C ARG A 364 8.48 1.04 4.78
N GLU A 365 8.87 2.31 4.78
CA GLU A 365 9.93 2.84 3.92
C GLU A 365 10.89 3.72 4.72
N THR A 366 12.20 3.56 4.52
CA THR A 366 13.20 4.45 5.14
C THR A 366 13.31 5.80 4.44
N SER A 367 12.82 5.89 3.21
CA SER A 367 12.83 7.13 2.44
C SER A 367 11.62 7.22 1.52
N TRP A 368 11.12 8.43 1.29
CA TRP A 368 9.90 8.70 0.53
C TRP A 368 10.02 9.96 -0.32
N THR A 369 9.15 10.09 -1.32
CA THR A 369 9.05 11.32 -2.11
C THR A 369 8.19 12.36 -1.38
N ARG A 370 8.31 13.64 -1.77
CA ARG A 370 7.42 14.70 -1.29
C ARG A 370 5.95 14.39 -1.59
N GLY A 371 5.67 13.86 -2.79
CA GLY A 371 4.33 13.48 -3.19
C GLY A 371 3.70 12.40 -2.31
N ASP A 372 4.46 11.38 -1.93
CA ASP A 372 3.99 10.32 -1.02
C ASP A 372 3.57 10.91 0.34
N LEU A 373 4.37 11.84 0.87
CA LEU A 373 4.08 12.47 2.15
C LEU A 373 2.85 13.36 2.09
N VAL A 374 2.73 14.22 1.07
CA VAL A 374 1.55 15.07 0.85
C VAL A 374 0.31 14.19 0.71
N LYS A 375 0.35 13.17 -0.15
CA LYS A 375 -0.74 12.24 -0.35
C LYS A 375 -1.17 11.58 0.96
N THR A 376 -0.24 11.00 1.71
CA THR A 376 -0.54 10.28 2.95
C THR A 376 -1.17 11.21 3.99
N ALA A 377 -0.66 12.44 4.15
CA ALA A 377 -1.24 13.43 5.06
C ALA A 377 -2.68 13.81 4.68
N LEU A 378 -2.97 13.98 3.39
CA LEU A 378 -4.29 14.33 2.89
C LEU A 378 -5.28 13.16 2.99
N ASP A 379 -4.82 11.92 2.76
CA ASP A 379 -5.63 10.69 2.82
C ASP A 379 -6.14 10.40 4.24
N LEU A 380 -5.52 10.94 5.28
CA LEU A 380 -6.02 10.89 6.66
C LEU A 380 -7.38 11.59 6.83
N GLY A 381 -7.78 12.42 5.88
CA GLY A 381 -9.08 13.07 5.88
C GLY A 381 -9.28 14.11 6.98
N VAL A 382 -8.21 14.71 7.49
CA VAL A 382 -8.29 15.71 8.57
C VAL A 382 -8.86 17.04 8.03
N LYS A 383 -9.80 17.63 8.77
CA LYS A 383 -10.50 18.86 8.37
C LYS A 383 -9.55 20.04 8.16
N GLY A 384 -9.67 20.69 7.00
CA GLY A 384 -8.93 21.89 6.65
C GLY A 384 -7.47 21.69 6.28
N VAL A 385 -6.99 20.45 6.17
CA VAL A 385 -5.62 20.13 5.73
C VAL A 385 -5.55 20.22 4.20
N THR A 386 -4.59 21.01 3.69
CA THR A 386 -4.36 21.26 2.26
C THR A 386 -2.94 20.86 1.86
N ALA A 387 -2.71 20.66 0.56
CA ALA A 387 -1.38 20.34 0.04
C ALA A 387 -0.35 21.43 0.37
N ASP A 388 -0.71 22.72 0.19
CA ASP A 388 0.19 23.83 0.50
C ASP A 388 0.55 23.92 1.99
N GLY A 389 -0.43 23.63 2.87
CA GLY A 389 -0.18 23.58 4.31
C GLY A 389 0.79 22.46 4.68
N VAL A 390 0.62 21.27 4.09
CA VAL A 390 1.53 20.13 4.29
C VAL A 390 2.92 20.45 3.75
N GLU A 391 3.04 21.04 2.56
CA GLU A 391 4.32 21.44 1.98
C GLU A 391 5.04 22.48 2.83
N ALA A 392 4.31 23.48 3.32
CA ALA A 392 4.88 24.48 4.22
C ALA A 392 5.43 23.83 5.50
N ARG A 393 4.68 22.87 6.07
CA ARG A 393 5.14 22.11 7.24
C ARG A 393 6.36 21.25 6.95
N ILE A 394 6.41 20.56 5.80
CA ILE A 394 7.61 19.82 5.38
C ILE A 394 8.82 20.77 5.34
N GLY A 395 8.67 21.95 4.76
CA GLY A 395 9.75 22.95 4.72
C GLY A 395 10.28 23.32 6.11
N VAL A 396 9.39 23.53 7.09
CA VAL A 396 9.77 23.78 8.49
C VAL A 396 10.51 22.58 9.09
N LEU A 397 10.02 21.36 8.87
CA LEU A 397 10.66 20.14 9.40
C LEU A 397 12.04 19.89 8.80
N VAL A 398 12.24 20.25 7.52
CA VAL A 398 13.54 20.18 6.86
C VAL A 398 14.49 21.24 7.44
N ALA A 399 14.03 22.49 7.59
CA ALA A 399 14.83 23.56 8.17
C ALA A 399 15.26 23.25 9.62
N ASP A 400 14.39 22.60 10.39
CA ASP A 400 14.67 22.17 11.77
C ASP A 400 15.51 20.87 11.84
N GLY A 401 15.85 20.24 10.71
CA GLY A 401 16.59 18.97 10.66
C GLY A 401 15.81 17.76 11.16
N ARG A 402 14.49 17.86 11.32
CA ARG A 402 13.62 16.72 11.73
C ARG A 402 13.21 15.84 10.54
N VAL A 403 13.34 16.37 9.34
CA VAL A 403 13.28 15.65 8.07
C VAL A 403 14.56 15.99 7.32
N LEU A 404 15.21 15.00 6.75
CA LEU A 404 16.45 15.16 6.00
C LEU A 404 16.16 14.99 4.51
N GLU A 405 16.76 15.84 3.71
CA GLU A 405 16.75 15.74 2.25
C GLU A 405 17.88 14.81 1.80
N GLY A 406 17.53 13.86 0.94
CA GLY A 406 18.52 13.02 0.27
C GLY A 406 19.35 13.84 -0.72
N LYS A 407 20.60 13.47 -0.91
CA LYS A 407 21.45 14.06 -1.95
C LYS A 407 20.79 13.86 -3.31
N SER A 408 20.81 14.89 -4.12
CA SER A 408 20.24 14.88 -5.45
C SER A 408 21.34 14.93 -6.50
N ASP A 409 21.37 13.91 -7.35
CA ASP A 409 22.18 13.92 -8.57
C ASP A 409 21.38 14.46 -9.78
N ARG A 410 20.14 14.92 -9.55
CA ARG A 410 19.26 15.44 -10.58
C ARG A 410 19.75 16.76 -11.12
N LEU A 411 19.57 16.99 -12.42
CA LEU A 411 19.93 18.25 -13.10
C LEU A 411 19.23 19.48 -12.52
N ASP A 412 18.02 19.31 -11.98
CA ASP A 412 17.26 20.40 -11.37
C ASP A 412 17.58 20.64 -9.89
N GLY A 413 18.50 19.86 -9.31
CA GLY A 413 18.95 19.97 -7.91
C GLY A 413 17.88 19.63 -6.87
N ARG A 414 16.70 19.17 -7.26
CA ARG A 414 15.61 18.83 -6.32
C ARG A 414 15.90 17.54 -5.59
N PRO A 415 15.70 17.45 -4.27
CA PRO A 415 15.85 16.19 -3.57
C PRO A 415 14.85 15.18 -4.11
N GLU A 416 15.36 13.99 -4.43
CA GLU A 416 14.51 12.90 -4.93
C GLU A 416 13.70 12.29 -3.79
N LYS A 417 14.32 12.17 -2.63
CA LYS A 417 13.74 11.53 -1.45
C LYS A 417 14.04 12.28 -0.16
N TYR A 418 13.20 12.01 0.81
CA TYR A 418 13.28 12.51 2.18
C TYR A 418 13.39 11.33 3.14
N THR A 419 13.96 11.56 4.32
CA THR A 419 14.06 10.58 5.40
C THR A 419 14.02 11.26 6.76
N THR A 420 14.09 10.49 7.85
CA THR A 420 14.22 11.03 9.21
C THR A 420 15.60 10.74 9.79
N PRO A 421 16.06 11.55 10.77
CA PRO A 421 17.28 11.25 11.52
C PRO A 421 17.25 9.85 12.17
N GLU A 422 16.08 9.39 12.64
CA GLU A 422 15.91 8.06 13.25
C GLU A 422 16.29 6.93 12.28
N HIS A 423 15.85 7.00 11.02
CA HIS A 423 16.20 5.99 10.02
C HIS A 423 17.69 5.97 9.73
N VAL A 424 18.29 7.16 9.57
CA VAL A 424 19.74 7.29 9.33
C VAL A 424 20.54 6.75 10.51
N GLU A 425 20.11 7.03 11.75
CA GLU A 425 20.78 6.53 12.95
C GLU A 425 20.71 5.02 13.07
N ILE A 426 19.57 4.40 12.77
CA ILE A 426 19.44 2.93 12.74
C ILE A 426 20.40 2.31 11.70
N GLU A 427 20.53 2.92 10.52
CA GLU A 427 21.45 2.45 9.48
C GLU A 427 22.92 2.59 9.93
N ARG A 428 23.29 3.74 10.51
CA ARG A 428 24.63 3.95 11.08
C ARG A 428 24.93 2.98 12.21
N ALA A 429 23.99 2.78 13.13
CA ALA A 429 24.14 1.85 14.23
C ALA A 429 24.28 0.40 13.73
N THR A 430 23.56 0.04 12.67
CA THR A 430 23.68 -1.28 12.03
C THR A 430 25.10 -1.50 11.51
N LEU A 431 25.66 -0.55 10.76
CA LEU A 431 27.02 -0.63 10.24
C LEU A 431 28.06 -0.60 11.37
N ALA A 432 27.87 0.25 12.38
CA ALA A 432 28.74 0.31 13.55
C ALA A 432 28.74 -1.03 14.32
N ASN A 433 27.60 -1.70 14.46
CA ASN A 433 27.51 -3.03 15.06
C ASN A 433 28.25 -4.09 14.25
N VAL A 434 28.17 -4.06 12.92
CA VAL A 434 28.96 -4.97 12.05
C VAL A 434 30.44 -4.69 12.23
N ALA A 435 30.86 -3.43 12.21
CA ALA A 435 32.27 -3.03 12.41
C ALA A 435 32.81 -3.47 13.79
N ALA A 436 32.01 -3.32 14.86
CA ALA A 436 32.37 -3.78 16.22
C ALA A 436 32.50 -5.32 16.31
N GLY A 437 31.92 -6.05 15.38
CA GLY A 437 32.06 -7.50 15.28
C GLY A 437 33.31 -7.97 14.52
N LYS A 438 34.04 -7.07 13.83
CA LYS A 438 35.27 -7.44 13.10
C LYS A 438 36.36 -7.89 14.08
N GLY A 439 36.88 -9.10 13.87
CA GLY A 439 37.88 -9.72 14.73
C GLY A 439 37.42 -10.04 16.16
N ALA A 440 36.15 -9.80 16.48
CA ALA A 440 35.61 -10.01 17.83
C ALA A 440 34.85 -11.35 18.00
N GLY A 441 34.81 -12.15 16.96
CA GLY A 441 34.31 -13.52 16.98
C GLY A 441 35.44 -14.53 17.15
N HIS A 442 35.07 -15.81 17.16
CA HIS A 442 36.03 -16.92 17.27
C HIS A 442 35.97 -17.79 16.03
N SER A 443 37.11 -18.24 15.57
CA SER A 443 37.21 -19.32 14.57
C SER A 443 36.72 -20.61 15.25
N ILE A 444 35.85 -21.34 14.61
CA ILE A 444 35.36 -22.64 15.08
C ILE A 444 36.39 -23.73 14.73
N ILE A 445 36.97 -23.67 13.52
CA ILE A 445 38.02 -24.53 13.04
C ILE A 445 39.01 -23.72 12.18
N GLU A 446 40.17 -24.25 11.95
CA GLU A 446 41.19 -23.63 11.07
C GLU A 446 40.72 -23.63 9.63
N ALA A 447 41.09 -22.57 8.89
CA ALA A 447 40.66 -22.40 7.49
C ALA A 447 41.13 -23.53 6.56
N ALA A 448 42.28 -24.12 6.84
CA ALA A 448 42.85 -25.22 6.06
C ALA A 448 42.06 -26.53 6.23
N GLU A 449 41.46 -26.76 7.36
CA GLU A 449 40.68 -27.96 7.68
C GLU A 449 39.24 -27.89 7.19
N ALA A 450 38.67 -26.70 7.12
CA ALA A 450 37.24 -26.46 6.85
C ALA A 450 36.75 -27.13 5.56
N PRO A 451 37.45 -27.08 4.40
CA PRO A 451 36.97 -27.72 3.18
C PRO A 451 36.84 -29.25 3.29
N GLY A 452 37.77 -29.89 3.99
CA GLY A 452 37.73 -31.33 4.23
C GLY A 452 36.58 -31.74 5.12
N ARG A 453 36.42 -31.03 6.24
CA ARG A 453 35.34 -31.25 7.22
C ARG A 453 33.94 -31.01 6.61
N LEU A 454 33.76 -29.94 5.81
CA LEU A 454 32.52 -29.65 5.14
C LEU A 454 32.13 -30.75 4.16
N ARG A 455 33.03 -31.28 3.35
CA ARG A 455 32.78 -32.40 2.45
C ARG A 455 32.41 -33.68 3.21
N GLN A 456 33.06 -33.94 4.29
CA GLN A 456 32.79 -35.13 5.13
C GLN A 456 31.34 -35.12 5.70
N VAL A 457 30.82 -33.94 6.10
CA VAL A 457 29.48 -33.81 6.71
C VAL A 457 28.36 -33.50 5.72
N ALA A 458 28.68 -33.30 4.44
CA ALA A 458 27.70 -32.94 3.42
C ALA A 458 26.64 -34.03 3.15
N GLY A 459 26.92 -35.28 3.56
CA GLY A 459 26.01 -36.39 3.36
C GLY A 459 25.85 -36.75 1.88
N PRO A 460 24.62 -37.02 1.41
CA PRO A 460 24.36 -37.39 0.01
C PRO A 460 24.51 -36.24 -1.00
N HIS A 461 24.82 -35.04 -0.53
CA HIS A 461 24.90 -33.85 -1.35
C HIS A 461 26.35 -33.36 -1.47
N ASP A 462 26.93 -33.44 -2.67
CA ASP A 462 28.21 -32.84 -2.94
C ASP A 462 28.12 -31.30 -2.88
N LEU A 463 28.91 -30.69 -1.98
CA LEU A 463 29.05 -29.24 -1.93
C LEU A 463 29.94 -28.74 -3.07
N ASN A 464 29.46 -27.76 -3.83
CA ASN A 464 30.26 -27.10 -4.86
C ASN A 464 31.33 -26.15 -4.24
N ALA A 465 32.25 -25.67 -5.06
CA ALA A 465 33.36 -24.83 -4.61
C ALA A 465 32.87 -23.54 -3.90
N GLU A 466 31.80 -22.91 -4.38
CA GLU A 466 31.23 -21.70 -3.79
C GLU A 466 30.64 -21.99 -2.40
N GLN A 467 29.93 -23.10 -2.25
CA GLN A 467 29.35 -23.53 -0.98
C GLN A 467 30.47 -23.87 0.04
N ILE A 468 31.52 -24.57 -0.39
CA ILE A 468 32.71 -24.87 0.44
C ILE A 468 33.37 -23.56 0.89
N ALA A 469 33.58 -22.60 0.00
CA ALA A 469 34.16 -21.31 0.35
C ALA A 469 33.30 -20.54 1.36
N ALA A 470 31.98 -20.56 1.18
CA ALA A 470 31.03 -19.93 2.10
C ALA A 470 31.03 -20.58 3.48
N GLY A 471 31.01 -21.92 3.52
CA GLY A 471 31.12 -22.67 4.78
C GLY A 471 32.45 -22.47 5.48
N THR A 472 33.56 -22.46 4.72
CA THR A 472 34.91 -22.15 5.24
C THR A 472 34.94 -20.77 5.89
N LEU A 473 34.41 -19.74 5.21
CA LEU A 473 34.35 -18.40 5.75
C LEU A 473 33.52 -18.37 7.05
N ALA A 474 32.36 -19.02 7.09
CA ALA A 474 31.51 -19.07 8.27
C ALA A 474 32.18 -19.73 9.48
N LEU A 475 32.94 -20.82 9.25
CA LEU A 475 33.60 -21.58 10.30
C LEU A 475 34.95 -21.00 10.74
N ALA A 476 35.75 -20.47 9.83
CA ALA A 476 37.14 -20.06 10.09
C ALA A 476 37.32 -18.55 10.31
N SER A 477 36.36 -17.69 9.93
CA SER A 477 36.51 -16.24 10.12
C SER A 477 36.59 -15.89 11.59
N LYS A 478 37.42 -14.90 11.94
CA LYS A 478 37.46 -14.29 13.26
C LYS A 478 36.44 -13.16 13.45
N ASP A 479 35.70 -12.81 12.40
CA ASP A 479 34.61 -11.84 12.50
C ASP A 479 33.39 -12.50 13.12
N ARG A 480 32.71 -11.77 14.04
CA ARG A 480 31.46 -12.23 14.64
C ARG A 480 30.36 -12.34 13.60
N THR A 481 30.26 -11.35 12.72
CA THR A 481 29.25 -11.31 11.68
C THR A 481 29.85 -11.75 10.34
N VAL A 482 29.29 -12.81 9.77
CA VAL A 482 29.65 -13.34 8.45
C VAL A 482 28.42 -13.30 7.54
N VAL A 483 28.60 -12.86 6.31
CA VAL A 483 27.53 -12.73 5.33
C VAL A 483 27.71 -13.74 4.20
N ILE A 484 26.65 -14.45 3.85
CA ILE A 484 26.61 -15.35 2.69
C ILE A 484 25.48 -14.86 1.76
N GLN A 485 25.86 -14.31 0.63
CA GLN A 485 24.95 -13.95 -0.46
C GLN A 485 24.75 -15.19 -1.33
N GLY A 486 23.57 -15.82 -1.25
CA GLY A 486 23.26 -17.01 -2.06
C GLY A 486 22.00 -16.79 -2.89
N VAL A 487 22.12 -16.96 -4.22
CA VAL A 487 20.99 -16.82 -5.14
C VAL A 487 19.88 -17.86 -4.85
N ALA A 488 18.70 -17.65 -5.43
CA ALA A 488 17.59 -18.61 -5.33
C ALA A 488 18.02 -19.99 -5.84
N GLY A 489 17.83 -21.02 -4.99
CA GLY A 489 18.22 -22.38 -5.35
C GLY A 489 19.70 -22.71 -5.25
N ALA A 490 20.50 -21.87 -4.60
CA ALA A 490 21.94 -22.08 -4.37
C ALA A 490 22.27 -23.15 -3.31
N GLY A 491 21.28 -23.86 -2.76
CA GLY A 491 21.49 -24.84 -1.70
C GLY A 491 21.84 -24.21 -0.34
N LYS A 492 21.24 -23.04 -0.02
CA LYS A 492 21.47 -22.34 1.26
C LYS A 492 21.21 -23.24 2.48
N THR A 493 20.15 -24.01 2.47
CA THR A 493 19.82 -24.92 3.59
C THR A 493 20.85 -26.05 3.72
N THR A 494 21.38 -26.55 2.60
CA THR A 494 22.43 -27.60 2.59
C THR A 494 23.71 -27.07 3.26
N ILE A 495 24.13 -25.84 2.94
CA ILE A 495 25.33 -25.27 3.56
C ILE A 495 25.11 -24.92 5.05
N ILE A 496 23.89 -24.48 5.42
CA ILE A 496 23.52 -24.29 6.84
C ILE A 496 23.66 -25.61 7.60
N SER A 497 23.14 -26.69 7.01
CA SER A 497 23.24 -28.04 7.55
C SER A 497 24.68 -28.49 7.76
N ALA A 498 25.55 -28.26 6.76
CA ALA A 498 26.96 -28.60 6.85
C ALA A 498 27.71 -27.76 7.91
N ILE A 499 27.49 -26.43 7.93
CA ILE A 499 28.06 -25.54 8.96
C ILE A 499 27.64 -26.01 10.36
N ALA A 500 26.34 -26.30 10.55
CA ALA A 500 25.81 -26.76 11.83
C ALA A 500 26.42 -28.11 12.26
N SER A 501 26.66 -29.04 11.32
CA SER A 501 27.29 -30.32 11.62
C SER A 501 28.74 -30.14 12.11
N VAL A 502 29.54 -29.35 11.41
CA VAL A 502 30.93 -29.10 11.80
C VAL A 502 30.98 -28.38 13.15
N ALA A 503 30.13 -27.35 13.33
CA ALA A 503 30.07 -26.62 14.59
C ALA A 503 29.69 -27.55 15.78
N HIS A 504 28.75 -28.46 15.57
CA HIS A 504 28.36 -29.42 16.59
C HIS A 504 29.50 -30.39 16.93
N GLN A 505 30.24 -30.87 15.94
CA GLN A 505 31.44 -31.70 16.17
C GLN A 505 32.49 -31.00 17.04
N GLU A 506 32.56 -29.66 16.97
CA GLU A 506 33.43 -28.82 17.83
C GLU A 506 32.75 -28.37 19.12
N GLY A 507 31.65 -29.02 19.51
CA GLY A 507 30.94 -28.74 20.76
C GLY A 507 30.20 -27.41 20.77
N ARG A 508 29.88 -26.85 19.60
CA ARG A 508 29.12 -25.58 19.46
C ARG A 508 27.67 -25.85 19.16
N GLU A 509 26.79 -25.21 19.90
CA GLU A 509 25.35 -25.27 19.64
C GLU A 509 24.97 -24.26 18.58
N VAL A 510 24.20 -24.69 17.57
CA VAL A 510 23.70 -23.82 16.50
C VAL A 510 22.23 -23.48 16.74
N LEU A 511 21.91 -22.19 16.76
CA LEU A 511 20.53 -21.69 16.84
C LEU A 511 20.15 -21.00 15.53
N GLY A 512 19.16 -21.57 14.84
CA GLY A 512 18.58 -21.00 13.64
C GLY A 512 17.65 -19.85 13.95
N LEU A 513 17.72 -18.78 13.15
CA LEU A 513 16.82 -17.64 13.18
C LEU A 513 16.20 -17.44 11.81
N ALA A 514 14.88 -17.18 11.76
CA ALA A 514 14.17 -16.90 10.53
C ALA A 514 13.08 -15.84 10.74
N PHE A 515 12.62 -15.23 9.66
CA PHE A 515 11.63 -14.15 9.73
C PHE A 515 10.25 -14.64 10.18
N ALA A 516 9.80 -15.80 9.66
CA ALA A 516 8.45 -16.32 9.89
C ALA A 516 8.45 -17.77 10.42
N ASN A 517 7.40 -18.16 11.13
CA ASN A 517 7.28 -19.51 11.70
C ASN A 517 7.38 -20.64 10.67
N LYS A 518 6.84 -20.45 9.46
CA LYS A 518 6.99 -21.42 8.37
C LYS A 518 8.46 -21.62 8.01
N MET A 519 9.23 -20.52 7.89
CA MET A 519 10.67 -20.58 7.62
C MET A 519 11.44 -21.25 8.77
N VAL A 520 11.02 -21.03 10.01
CA VAL A 520 11.57 -21.74 11.17
C VAL A 520 11.36 -23.25 11.05
N SER A 521 10.15 -23.68 10.68
CA SER A 521 9.85 -25.09 10.43
C SER A 521 10.69 -25.64 9.27
N ASP A 522 10.75 -24.92 8.15
CA ASP A 522 11.53 -25.34 6.98
C ASP A 522 13.03 -25.41 7.28
N LEU A 523 13.55 -24.49 8.11
CA LEU A 523 14.95 -24.48 8.54
C LEU A 523 15.24 -25.71 9.44
N ARG A 524 14.36 -26.05 10.37
CA ARG A 524 14.50 -27.25 11.20
C ARG A 524 14.53 -28.50 10.36
N THR A 525 13.45 -28.77 9.61
CA THR A 525 13.33 -29.99 8.78
C THR A 525 14.41 -30.06 7.70
N GLY A 526 14.81 -28.92 7.11
CA GLY A 526 15.86 -28.87 6.09
C GLY A 526 17.27 -29.14 6.62
N THR A 527 17.48 -29.07 7.94
CA THR A 527 18.77 -29.38 8.58
C THR A 527 18.82 -30.77 9.18
N GLU A 528 17.70 -31.48 9.26
CA GLU A 528 17.64 -32.89 9.63
C GLU A 528 18.33 -33.73 8.54
N ILE A 529 19.22 -34.65 8.92
CA ILE A 529 19.82 -35.62 7.99
C ILE A 529 19.26 -36.98 8.33
N ARG A 530 18.69 -37.66 7.31
CA ARG A 530 18.23 -39.06 7.39
C ARG A 530 19.14 -39.95 6.57
N GLY A 531 19.47 -41.13 7.11
CA GLY A 531 20.19 -42.16 6.38
C GLY A 531 19.34 -42.87 5.34
N PRO A 532 19.93 -43.79 4.54
CA PRO A 532 19.25 -44.52 3.49
C PRO A 532 18.02 -45.30 3.98
N ASP A 533 18.03 -45.76 5.22
CA ASP A 533 16.97 -46.53 5.84
C ASP A 533 15.92 -45.67 6.53
N GLY A 534 15.98 -44.32 6.34
CA GLY A 534 15.06 -43.35 6.93
C GLY A 534 15.32 -43.02 8.40
N GLU A 535 16.35 -43.61 9.00
CA GLU A 535 16.77 -43.25 10.37
C GLU A 535 17.35 -41.85 10.46
N VAL A 536 17.09 -41.14 11.55
CA VAL A 536 17.62 -39.79 11.78
C VAL A 536 19.09 -39.89 12.18
N VAL A 537 20.00 -39.62 11.22
CA VAL A 537 21.45 -39.61 11.46
C VAL A 537 21.86 -38.37 12.23
N ARG A 538 21.17 -37.25 12.00
CA ARG A 538 21.34 -36.01 12.75
C ARG A 538 19.99 -35.30 12.97
N GLN A 539 19.73 -34.88 14.19
CA GLN A 539 18.55 -34.12 14.55
C GLN A 539 18.57 -32.71 13.96
N GLU A 540 17.39 -32.15 13.78
CA GLU A 540 17.20 -30.77 13.37
C GLU A 540 17.89 -29.78 14.33
N ILE A 541 18.33 -28.64 13.80
CA ILE A 541 18.83 -27.55 14.67
C ILE A 541 17.67 -26.88 15.40
N ALA A 542 17.92 -26.43 16.63
CA ALA A 542 16.98 -25.53 17.29
C ALA A 542 16.79 -24.24 16.47
N ALA A 543 15.55 -23.84 16.25
CA ALA A 543 15.29 -22.61 15.51
C ALA A 543 14.07 -21.85 16.04
N ARG A 544 14.08 -20.54 15.88
CA ARG A 544 13.02 -19.62 16.32
C ARG A 544 12.92 -18.39 15.42
N THR A 545 11.87 -17.58 15.60
CA THR A 545 11.75 -16.34 14.84
C THR A 545 12.66 -15.25 15.40
N VAL A 546 13.16 -14.36 14.51
CA VAL A 546 13.94 -13.16 14.89
C VAL A 546 13.19 -12.34 15.93
N SER A 547 11.89 -12.11 15.73
CA SER A 547 11.07 -11.33 16.68
C SER A 547 11.02 -11.97 18.07
N SER A 548 10.87 -13.31 18.17
CA SER A 548 10.88 -14.02 19.46
C SER A 548 12.24 -13.89 20.15
N PHE A 549 13.33 -14.04 19.40
CA PHE A 549 14.70 -13.91 19.89
C PHE A 549 15.00 -12.49 20.40
N VAL A 550 14.66 -11.47 19.60
CA VAL A 550 14.87 -10.06 19.97
C VAL A 550 14.03 -9.69 21.21
N ASN A 551 12.77 -10.11 21.28
CA ASN A 551 11.91 -9.82 22.44
C ASN A 551 12.47 -10.37 23.76
N GLU A 552 13.14 -11.51 23.72
CA GLU A 552 13.74 -12.13 24.91
C GLU A 552 15.04 -11.44 25.33
N HIS A 553 15.95 -11.19 24.38
CA HIS A 553 17.33 -10.83 24.68
C HIS A 553 17.67 -9.34 24.56
N LEU A 554 16.87 -8.52 23.84
CA LEU A 554 17.22 -7.12 23.60
C LEU A 554 17.27 -6.28 24.89
N ARG A 555 16.24 -6.37 25.74
CA ARG A 555 16.22 -5.61 27.02
C ARG A 555 17.36 -5.97 27.93
N PRO A 556 17.65 -7.27 28.17
CA PRO A 556 18.87 -7.69 28.88
C PRO A 556 20.14 -7.12 28.25
N ALA A 557 20.32 -7.23 26.94
CA ALA A 557 21.49 -6.71 26.23
C ALA A 557 21.67 -5.20 26.40
N LEU A 558 20.56 -4.43 26.33
CA LEU A 558 20.60 -2.98 26.52
C LEU A 558 20.90 -2.57 27.97
N ALA A 559 20.47 -3.37 28.96
CA ALA A 559 20.76 -3.11 30.37
C ALA A 559 22.27 -3.23 30.69
N GLY A 560 23.00 -4.10 29.98
CA GLY A 560 24.46 -4.26 30.12
C GLY A 560 24.95 -4.89 31.42
N SER A 561 24.08 -5.14 32.39
CA SER A 561 24.41 -5.80 33.67
C SER A 561 23.14 -6.29 34.37
N GLY A 562 23.31 -7.08 35.44
CA GLY A 562 22.23 -7.60 36.26
C GLY A 562 21.79 -9.02 35.93
N PRO A 563 20.92 -9.64 36.74
CA PRO A 563 20.59 -11.07 36.64
C PRO A 563 20.06 -11.50 35.28
N LYS A 564 19.24 -10.66 34.65
CA LYS A 564 18.67 -10.95 33.30
C LYS A 564 19.71 -10.84 32.21
N PHE A 565 20.67 -9.91 32.34
CA PHE A 565 21.79 -9.79 31.41
C PHE A 565 22.67 -11.03 31.48
N GLU A 566 23.08 -11.44 32.69
CA GLU A 566 23.95 -12.63 32.90
C GLU A 566 23.23 -13.91 32.42
N ALA A 567 21.95 -14.07 32.72
CA ALA A 567 21.17 -15.21 32.25
C ALA A 567 21.09 -15.25 30.70
N SER A 568 20.86 -14.10 30.06
CA SER A 568 20.84 -14.04 28.60
C SER A 568 22.22 -14.26 27.98
N ARG A 569 23.29 -13.75 28.61
CA ARG A 569 24.66 -13.97 28.18
C ARG A 569 25.07 -15.44 28.30
N GLU A 570 24.74 -16.10 29.39
CA GLU A 570 25.02 -17.53 29.57
C GLU A 570 24.20 -18.40 28.59
N ALA A 571 22.95 -18.04 28.35
CA ALA A 571 22.10 -18.75 27.38
C ALA A 571 22.63 -18.68 25.94
N LEU A 572 23.42 -17.65 25.59
CA LEU A 572 24.00 -17.45 24.25
C LEU A 572 25.47 -17.76 24.16
N ARG A 573 26.10 -18.11 25.27
CA ARG A 573 27.52 -18.42 25.37
C ARG A 573 27.85 -19.65 24.52
N GLY A 574 28.86 -19.55 23.70
CA GLY A 574 29.32 -20.64 22.83
C GLY A 574 28.38 -20.98 21.68
N LYS A 575 27.31 -20.21 21.47
CA LYS A 575 26.36 -20.48 20.38
C LYS A 575 26.72 -19.78 19.09
N VAL A 576 26.45 -20.50 18.01
CA VAL A 576 26.49 -19.99 16.64
C VAL A 576 25.06 -19.65 16.22
N LEU A 577 24.79 -18.39 15.92
CA LEU A 577 23.50 -17.97 15.34
C LEU A 577 23.57 -18.04 13.83
N VAL A 578 22.54 -18.62 13.22
CA VAL A 578 22.39 -18.66 11.76
C VAL A 578 21.09 -17.99 11.40
N LEU A 579 21.14 -16.84 10.73
CA LEU A 579 19.97 -16.12 10.23
C LEU A 579 19.72 -16.50 8.77
N ASP A 580 18.67 -17.28 8.53
CA ASP A 580 18.24 -17.63 7.19
C ASP A 580 17.28 -16.58 6.61
N GLU A 581 17.32 -16.42 5.29
CA GLU A 581 16.59 -15.38 4.54
C GLU A 581 16.74 -13.97 5.15
N ALA A 582 18.00 -13.61 5.46
CA ALA A 582 18.36 -12.33 6.09
C ALA A 582 17.85 -11.09 5.31
N SER A 583 17.60 -11.23 4.01
CA SER A 583 17.02 -10.19 3.16
C SER A 583 15.59 -9.78 3.56
N LEU A 584 14.87 -10.59 4.34
CA LEU A 584 13.52 -10.30 4.84
C LEU A 584 13.50 -9.53 6.16
N VAL A 585 14.66 -9.33 6.79
CA VAL A 585 14.77 -8.63 8.08
C VAL A 585 15.00 -7.14 7.85
N ALA A 586 14.10 -6.30 8.38
CA ALA A 586 14.16 -4.84 8.25
C ALA A 586 15.30 -4.22 9.11
N ASN A 587 15.58 -2.91 8.91
CA ASN A 587 16.70 -2.24 9.56
C ASN A 587 16.67 -2.33 11.08
N LYS A 588 15.51 -2.05 11.70
CA LYS A 588 15.41 -2.05 13.16
C LYS A 588 15.65 -3.44 13.80
N PRO A 589 14.91 -4.50 13.44
CA PRO A 589 15.17 -5.83 14.01
C PRO A 589 16.56 -6.37 13.69
N MET A 590 17.16 -5.98 12.55
CA MET A 590 18.55 -6.35 12.23
C MET A 590 19.54 -5.66 13.17
N ASN A 591 19.39 -4.35 13.38
CA ASN A 591 20.21 -3.61 14.34
C ASN A 591 20.05 -4.16 15.77
N ASP A 592 18.83 -4.50 16.19
CA ASP A 592 18.55 -5.10 17.49
C ASP A 592 19.26 -6.47 17.64
N LEU A 593 19.23 -7.32 16.60
CA LEU A 593 19.92 -8.61 16.55
C LEU A 593 21.45 -8.46 16.66
N LEU A 594 22.04 -7.55 15.89
CA LEU A 594 23.47 -7.25 15.94
C LEU A 594 23.89 -6.68 17.30
N THR A 595 23.06 -5.83 17.89
CA THR A 595 23.28 -5.30 19.25
C THR A 595 23.30 -6.42 20.29
N ILE A 596 22.36 -7.37 20.20
CA ILE A 596 22.31 -8.55 21.07
C ILE A 596 23.59 -9.37 20.88
N ALA A 597 23.95 -9.69 19.65
CA ALA A 597 25.12 -10.49 19.33
C ALA A 597 26.41 -9.88 19.91
N ASN A 598 26.59 -8.57 19.79
CA ASN A 598 27.78 -7.88 20.31
C ASN A 598 27.79 -7.80 21.84
N ARG A 599 26.68 -7.35 22.44
CA ARG A 599 26.63 -7.08 23.91
C ARG A 599 26.57 -8.33 24.75
N LEU A 600 25.97 -9.42 24.28
CA LEU A 600 25.92 -10.70 24.96
C LEU A 600 27.04 -11.66 24.56
N GLY A 601 27.97 -11.23 23.68
CA GLY A 601 29.16 -12.00 23.32
C GLY A 601 28.84 -13.28 22.55
N VAL A 602 27.88 -13.24 21.60
CA VAL A 602 27.63 -14.35 20.68
C VAL A 602 28.90 -14.65 19.88
N GLU A 603 29.29 -15.90 19.77
CA GLU A 603 30.54 -16.26 19.10
C GLU A 603 30.53 -15.96 17.60
N LYS A 604 29.42 -16.33 16.94
CA LYS A 604 29.26 -16.19 15.50
C LYS A 604 27.80 -15.89 15.16
N LEU A 605 27.60 -14.98 14.22
CA LEU A 605 26.33 -14.71 13.56
C LEU A 605 26.53 -14.84 12.04
N VAL A 606 26.03 -15.93 11.47
CA VAL A 606 26.07 -16.18 10.04
C VAL A 606 24.75 -15.71 9.43
N MET A 607 24.80 -14.71 8.56
CA MET A 607 23.63 -14.18 7.85
C MET A 607 23.62 -14.74 6.43
N ILE A 608 22.54 -15.42 6.06
CA ILE A 608 22.38 -16.04 4.75
C ILE A 608 21.13 -15.48 4.08
N GLY A 609 21.23 -15.04 2.84
CA GLY A 609 20.08 -14.49 2.12
C GLY A 609 20.40 -14.09 0.69
N ASP A 610 19.42 -13.50 0.02
CA ASP A 610 19.59 -12.99 -1.35
C ASP A 610 19.00 -11.58 -1.46
N ARG A 611 19.88 -10.58 -1.60
CA ARG A 611 19.47 -9.18 -1.72
C ARG A 611 18.59 -8.87 -2.95
N ALA A 612 18.59 -9.75 -3.95
CA ALA A 612 17.80 -9.60 -5.17
C ALA A 612 16.41 -10.25 -5.08
N GLN A 613 16.13 -11.01 -4.00
CA GLN A 613 14.80 -11.58 -3.74
C GLN A 613 13.89 -10.62 -2.96
N LEU A 614 12.86 -11.15 -2.31
CA LEU A 614 11.90 -10.38 -1.55
C LEU A 614 12.58 -9.51 -0.48
N GLN A 615 12.11 -8.27 -0.37
CA GLN A 615 12.58 -7.30 0.59
C GLN A 615 11.68 -7.32 1.85
N PRO A 616 12.12 -6.73 2.97
CA PRO A 616 11.32 -6.61 4.17
C PRO A 616 9.99 -5.89 3.91
N ILE A 617 8.98 -6.24 4.70
CA ILE A 617 7.68 -5.52 4.72
C ILE A 617 7.83 -4.22 5.51
N GLU A 618 8.59 -4.25 6.60
CA GLU A 618 8.94 -3.07 7.40
C GLU A 618 10.09 -2.29 6.77
N ALA A 619 10.34 -1.07 7.28
CA ALA A 619 11.32 -0.16 6.69
C ALA A 619 12.76 -0.67 6.70
N GLY A 620 13.38 -0.59 5.54
CA GLY A 620 14.82 -0.74 5.33
C GLY A 620 15.26 -2.06 4.70
N LYS A 621 16.43 -2.00 4.09
CA LYS A 621 17.08 -3.11 3.36
C LYS A 621 18.41 -3.45 4.04
N SER A 622 18.36 -3.85 5.30
CA SER A 622 19.53 -4.03 6.16
C SER A 622 20.58 -4.98 5.57
N PHE A 623 20.15 -6.09 4.96
CA PHE A 623 21.06 -7.05 4.36
C PHE A 623 21.83 -6.47 3.18
N SER A 624 21.20 -5.65 2.35
CA SER A 624 21.87 -4.92 1.26
C SER A 624 22.81 -3.84 1.79
N LEU A 625 22.39 -3.12 2.83
CA LEU A 625 23.19 -2.10 3.51
C LEU A 625 24.47 -2.71 4.08
N ILE A 626 24.37 -3.81 4.81
CA ILE A 626 25.53 -4.51 5.38
C ILE A 626 26.48 -4.96 4.29
N GLN A 627 25.99 -5.53 3.18
CA GLN A 627 26.82 -5.96 2.06
C GLN A 627 27.58 -4.80 1.40
N SER A 628 27.05 -3.58 1.42
CA SER A 628 27.72 -2.41 0.82
C SER A 628 28.91 -1.91 1.65
N ASP A 629 29.04 -2.33 2.91
CA ASP A 629 30.13 -1.93 3.83
C ASP A 629 31.29 -2.96 3.89
N ASN A 630 31.43 -3.80 2.87
CA ASN A 630 32.49 -4.81 2.77
C ASN A 630 32.68 -5.66 4.04
N PRO A 631 31.66 -6.40 4.51
CA PRO A 631 31.78 -7.35 5.58
C PRO A 631 32.58 -8.58 5.14
N ALA A 632 32.92 -9.49 6.08
CA ALA A 632 33.38 -10.84 5.72
C ALA A 632 32.25 -11.54 4.95
N MET A 633 32.39 -11.67 3.64
CA MET A 633 31.31 -12.10 2.76
C MET A 633 31.77 -13.15 1.74
N ALA A 634 30.93 -14.19 1.60
CA ALA A 634 31.03 -15.17 0.51
C ALA A 634 29.80 -15.08 -0.41
N ARG A 635 29.94 -15.54 -1.65
CA ARG A 635 28.88 -15.57 -2.66
C ARG A 635 28.67 -16.99 -3.19
N ILE A 636 27.41 -17.35 -3.36
CA ILE A 636 26.99 -18.59 -4.01
C ILE A 636 26.08 -18.18 -5.16
N ASP A 637 26.63 -18.04 -6.35
CA ASP A 637 25.95 -17.52 -7.54
C ASP A 637 25.35 -18.64 -8.42
N THR A 638 25.78 -19.89 -8.20
CA THR A 638 25.30 -21.06 -8.93
C THR A 638 23.97 -21.56 -8.36
N SER A 639 22.91 -21.53 -9.18
CA SER A 639 21.60 -22.09 -8.80
C SER A 639 21.52 -23.57 -9.18
N LEU A 640 21.14 -24.42 -8.24
CA LEU A 640 20.94 -25.86 -8.39
C LEU A 640 19.45 -26.25 -8.56
N ARG A 641 18.54 -25.29 -8.42
CA ARG A 641 17.07 -25.53 -8.44
C ARG A 641 16.54 -25.73 -9.84
N GLN A 642 16.96 -24.90 -10.78
CA GLN A 642 16.53 -24.98 -12.17
C GLN A 642 17.26 -26.12 -12.85
N ARG A 643 16.50 -27.15 -13.33
CA ARG A 643 17.06 -28.34 -13.95
C ARG A 643 17.04 -28.29 -15.47
N THR A 644 16.04 -27.62 -16.06
CA THR A 644 15.90 -27.49 -17.52
C THR A 644 16.60 -26.26 -18.05
N GLU A 645 17.17 -26.35 -19.25
CA GLU A 645 17.99 -25.26 -19.85
C GLU A 645 17.20 -23.96 -19.99
N HIS A 646 15.96 -24.01 -20.51
CA HIS A 646 15.11 -22.82 -20.65
C HIS A 646 14.82 -22.14 -19.30
N MET A 647 14.70 -22.90 -18.18
CA MET A 647 14.49 -22.32 -16.85
C MET A 647 15.77 -21.73 -16.28
N LYS A 648 16.93 -22.32 -16.58
CA LYS A 648 18.24 -21.74 -16.21
C LYS A 648 18.46 -20.42 -16.94
N GLU A 649 18.21 -20.42 -18.25
CA GLU A 649 18.30 -19.21 -19.10
C GLU A 649 17.35 -18.12 -18.62
N ALA A 650 16.05 -18.42 -18.49
CA ALA A 650 15.04 -17.47 -18.04
C ALA A 650 15.37 -16.88 -16.66
N ALA A 651 15.78 -17.71 -15.68
CA ALA A 651 16.18 -17.26 -14.35
C ALA A 651 17.46 -16.40 -14.38
N GLY A 652 18.42 -16.74 -15.26
CA GLY A 652 19.62 -15.92 -15.48
C GLY A 652 19.32 -14.55 -16.04
N LEU A 653 18.44 -14.49 -17.04
CA LEU A 653 17.98 -13.23 -17.66
C LEU A 653 17.21 -12.34 -16.68
N VAL A 654 16.32 -12.91 -15.86
CA VAL A 654 15.63 -12.15 -14.80
C VAL A 654 16.64 -11.53 -13.83
N ARG A 655 17.66 -12.29 -13.39
CA ARG A 655 18.69 -11.77 -12.50
C ARG A 655 19.51 -10.64 -13.13
N ALA A 656 19.71 -10.69 -14.45
CA ALA A 656 20.37 -9.63 -15.22
C ALA A 656 19.46 -8.41 -15.49
N GLY A 657 18.18 -8.43 -15.08
CA GLY A 657 17.19 -7.39 -15.38
C GLY A 657 16.64 -7.41 -16.80
N MET A 658 16.96 -8.46 -17.57
CA MET A 658 16.54 -8.66 -18.95
C MET A 658 15.17 -9.37 -19.00
N PHE A 659 14.13 -8.69 -18.53
CA PHE A 659 12.80 -9.31 -18.35
C PHE A 659 12.16 -9.72 -19.66
N LYS A 660 12.27 -8.91 -20.71
CA LYS A 660 11.68 -9.18 -22.02
C LYS A 660 12.30 -10.45 -22.62
N GLU A 661 13.60 -10.56 -22.55
CA GLU A 661 14.38 -11.72 -23.04
C GLU A 661 14.06 -12.98 -22.23
N SER A 662 13.88 -12.85 -20.91
CA SER A 662 13.43 -13.94 -20.04
C SER A 662 12.04 -14.47 -20.43
N PHE A 663 11.08 -13.59 -20.74
CA PHE A 663 9.79 -14.01 -21.27
C PHE A 663 9.92 -14.73 -22.62
N ALA A 664 10.79 -14.23 -23.50
CA ALA A 664 11.05 -14.88 -24.77
C ALA A 664 11.67 -16.28 -24.60
N ALA A 665 12.57 -16.47 -23.64
CA ALA A 665 13.17 -17.77 -23.32
C ALA A 665 12.15 -18.81 -22.81
N LEU A 666 11.06 -18.35 -22.18
CA LEU A 666 9.96 -19.23 -21.75
C LEU A 666 9.03 -19.66 -22.91
N GLY A 667 9.00 -18.88 -24.00
CA GLY A 667 8.31 -19.21 -25.25
C GLY A 667 6.84 -19.56 -25.05
N GLU A 668 6.39 -20.69 -25.62
CA GLU A 668 4.99 -21.17 -25.60
C GLU A 668 4.43 -21.44 -24.20
N ARG A 669 5.28 -21.45 -23.16
CA ARG A 669 4.86 -21.55 -21.75
C ARG A 669 4.20 -20.27 -21.24
N ILE A 670 4.37 -19.17 -21.96
CA ILE A 670 3.66 -17.91 -21.72
C ILE A 670 2.34 -17.92 -22.49
N VAL A 671 1.25 -17.77 -21.79
CA VAL A 671 -0.09 -17.69 -22.38
C VAL A 671 -0.68 -16.32 -22.13
N GLU A 672 -0.84 -15.54 -23.17
CA GLU A 672 -1.49 -14.23 -23.11
C GLU A 672 -3.02 -14.41 -23.28
N ALA A 673 -3.76 -14.37 -22.17
CA ALA A 673 -5.21 -14.59 -22.15
C ALA A 673 -6.01 -13.31 -21.82
N GLY A 674 -5.36 -12.15 -21.77
CA GLY A 674 -6.00 -10.87 -21.51
C GLY A 674 -6.88 -10.89 -20.24
N ALA A 675 -8.14 -10.48 -20.37
CA ALA A 675 -9.09 -10.47 -19.26
C ALA A 675 -9.48 -11.86 -18.73
N ASP A 676 -9.30 -12.89 -19.53
CA ASP A 676 -9.68 -14.26 -19.17
C ASP A 676 -8.54 -15.05 -18.51
N HIS A 677 -7.42 -14.41 -18.18
CA HIS A 677 -6.23 -15.07 -17.64
C HIS A 677 -6.50 -15.91 -16.38
N LEU A 678 -7.35 -15.46 -15.45
CA LEU A 678 -7.71 -16.26 -14.27
C LEU A 678 -8.49 -17.51 -14.63
N LYS A 679 -9.46 -17.38 -15.56
CA LYS A 679 -10.27 -18.51 -16.05
C LYS A 679 -9.38 -19.54 -16.75
N VAL A 680 -8.53 -19.09 -17.66
CA VAL A 680 -7.59 -19.96 -18.39
C VAL A 680 -6.63 -20.65 -17.43
N THR A 681 -6.14 -19.94 -16.42
CA THR A 681 -5.26 -20.53 -15.38
C THR A 681 -6.00 -21.64 -14.60
N ALA A 682 -7.23 -21.36 -14.13
CA ALA A 682 -8.02 -22.35 -13.40
C ALA A 682 -8.34 -23.57 -14.26
N GLN A 683 -8.71 -23.37 -15.52
CA GLN A 683 -8.99 -24.46 -16.47
C GLN A 683 -7.76 -25.33 -16.72
N LYS A 684 -6.60 -24.74 -17.03
CA LYS A 684 -5.35 -25.48 -17.23
C LYS A 684 -4.93 -26.29 -16.01
N TRP A 685 -5.20 -25.79 -14.81
CA TRP A 685 -4.92 -26.54 -13.58
C TRP A 685 -5.91 -27.72 -13.42
N LEU A 686 -7.20 -27.51 -13.71
CA LEU A 686 -8.23 -28.56 -13.66
C LEU A 686 -8.04 -29.66 -14.74
N GLU A 687 -7.38 -29.35 -15.85
CA GLU A 687 -7.01 -30.32 -16.89
C GLU A 687 -5.87 -31.25 -16.47
N LEU A 688 -5.12 -30.93 -15.39
CA LEU A 688 -4.04 -31.79 -14.90
C LEU A 688 -4.62 -33.05 -14.26
N PRO A 689 -3.92 -34.19 -14.36
CA PRO A 689 -4.25 -35.41 -13.59
C PRO A 689 -4.27 -35.12 -12.07
N PRO A 690 -5.09 -35.80 -11.26
CA PRO A 690 -5.19 -35.55 -9.82
C PRO A 690 -3.84 -35.56 -9.09
N ASP A 691 -2.95 -36.49 -9.40
CA ASP A 691 -1.63 -36.60 -8.77
C ASP A 691 -0.72 -35.41 -9.15
N ASP A 692 -0.87 -34.85 -10.34
CA ASP A 692 -0.14 -33.66 -10.76
C ASP A 692 -0.71 -32.41 -10.14
N ARG A 693 -2.04 -32.32 -9.91
CA ARG A 693 -2.65 -31.23 -9.17
C ARG A 693 -2.13 -31.13 -7.74
N GLU A 694 -1.90 -32.30 -7.08
CA GLU A 694 -1.32 -32.34 -5.73
C GLU A 694 0.10 -31.72 -5.67
N ARG A 695 0.84 -31.76 -6.76
CA ARG A 695 2.21 -31.24 -6.89
C ARG A 695 2.29 -29.87 -7.56
N THR A 696 1.16 -29.35 -8.06
CA THR A 696 1.10 -28.09 -8.83
C THR A 696 0.37 -27.00 -8.06
N ALA A 697 1.08 -25.95 -7.66
CA ALA A 697 0.49 -24.78 -7.01
C ALA A 697 0.25 -23.64 -8.01
N ILE A 698 -0.87 -22.92 -7.85
CA ILE A 698 -1.17 -21.70 -8.58
C ILE A 698 -0.71 -20.51 -7.74
N TYR A 699 0.10 -19.64 -8.33
CA TYR A 699 0.53 -18.39 -7.72
C TYR A 699 -0.15 -17.21 -8.42
N SER A 700 -0.74 -16.29 -7.65
CA SER A 700 -1.37 -15.07 -8.15
C SER A 700 -1.06 -13.88 -7.25
N SER A 701 -0.83 -12.72 -7.85
CA SER A 701 -0.69 -11.46 -7.13
C SER A 701 -2.07 -10.93 -6.73
N GLY A 702 -2.17 -10.40 -5.50
CA GLY A 702 -3.38 -9.79 -5.00
C GLY A 702 -4.40 -10.76 -4.40
N ARG A 703 -5.15 -10.28 -3.39
CA ARG A 703 -6.14 -11.08 -2.67
C ARG A 703 -7.38 -11.38 -3.51
N ALA A 704 -7.83 -10.40 -4.31
CA ALA A 704 -9.02 -10.54 -5.13
C ALA A 704 -8.83 -11.64 -6.20
N ALA A 705 -7.72 -11.60 -6.93
CA ALA A 705 -7.42 -12.61 -7.95
C ALA A 705 -7.27 -14.01 -7.36
N ARG A 706 -6.62 -14.15 -6.19
CA ARG A 706 -6.54 -15.45 -5.50
C ARG A 706 -7.91 -15.97 -5.09
N GLY A 707 -8.76 -15.12 -4.50
CA GLY A 707 -10.12 -15.52 -4.11
C GLY A 707 -10.96 -15.97 -5.31
N GLU A 708 -10.80 -15.29 -6.45
CA GLU A 708 -11.48 -15.65 -7.69
C GLU A 708 -10.96 -16.99 -8.26
N LEU A 709 -9.64 -17.19 -8.28
CA LEU A 709 -9.03 -18.47 -8.68
C LEU A 709 -9.48 -19.62 -7.78
N ASN A 710 -9.44 -19.45 -6.45
CA ASN A 710 -9.90 -20.47 -5.53
C ASN A 710 -11.35 -20.84 -5.79
N ARG A 711 -12.23 -19.87 -6.02
CA ARG A 711 -13.64 -20.11 -6.33
C ARG A 711 -13.83 -20.86 -7.65
N MET A 712 -13.06 -20.49 -8.70
CA MET A 712 -13.13 -21.18 -9.99
C MET A 712 -12.64 -22.63 -9.90
N VAL A 713 -11.53 -22.84 -9.23
CA VAL A 713 -10.97 -24.18 -9.00
C VAL A 713 -11.94 -25.03 -8.15
N GLN A 714 -12.49 -24.47 -7.08
CA GLN A 714 -13.46 -25.14 -6.22
C GLN A 714 -14.73 -25.53 -6.99
N GLN A 715 -15.23 -24.64 -7.86
CA GLN A 715 -16.37 -24.95 -8.75
C GLN A 715 -16.05 -26.10 -9.72
N GLY A 716 -14.85 -26.11 -10.29
CA GLY A 716 -14.40 -27.18 -11.16
C GLY A 716 -14.29 -28.51 -10.43
N LEU A 717 -13.64 -28.55 -9.26
CA LEU A 717 -13.53 -29.75 -8.42
C LEU A 717 -14.89 -30.28 -7.96
N LYS A 718 -15.86 -29.39 -7.71
CA LYS A 718 -17.23 -29.78 -7.38
C LYS A 718 -17.95 -30.41 -8.59
N ALA A 719 -17.76 -29.86 -9.78
CA ALA A 719 -18.31 -30.43 -11.01
C ALA A 719 -17.75 -31.80 -11.35
N GLU A 720 -16.47 -32.05 -11.01
CA GLU A 720 -15.80 -33.35 -11.15
C GLU A 720 -16.18 -34.35 -10.02
N GLY A 721 -16.85 -33.91 -8.94
CA GLY A 721 -17.15 -34.72 -7.78
C GLY A 721 -15.97 -34.94 -6.82
N ALA A 722 -14.85 -34.22 -7.03
CA ALA A 722 -13.66 -34.32 -6.16
C ALA A 722 -13.87 -33.65 -4.80
N ILE A 723 -14.75 -32.66 -4.71
CA ILE A 723 -15.26 -32.07 -3.47
C ILE A 723 -16.78 -32.23 -3.40
N GLN A 724 -17.33 -32.47 -2.22
CA GLN A 724 -18.71 -32.88 -2.04
C GLN A 724 -19.47 -32.10 -0.97
N GLY A 725 -20.77 -32.31 -0.90
CA GLY A 725 -21.66 -31.76 0.11
C GLY A 725 -22.24 -30.38 -0.23
N GLU A 726 -23.10 -29.87 0.65
CA GLU A 726 -23.74 -28.54 0.50
C GLU A 726 -22.79 -27.38 0.80
N GLY A 727 -21.68 -27.66 1.47
CA GLY A 727 -20.70 -26.69 1.90
C GLY A 727 -21.10 -25.90 3.17
N LEU A 728 -20.11 -25.56 3.94
CA LEU A 728 -20.25 -24.76 5.16
C LEU A 728 -19.81 -23.33 4.90
N ARG A 729 -20.71 -22.35 5.09
CA ARG A 729 -20.35 -20.94 5.01
C ARG A 729 -19.66 -20.50 6.29
N LEU A 730 -18.46 -19.98 6.15
CA LEU A 730 -17.64 -19.45 7.25
C LEU A 730 -17.42 -17.94 7.06
N THR A 731 -17.30 -17.25 8.19
CA THR A 731 -16.78 -15.89 8.21
C THR A 731 -15.33 -15.95 8.66
N THR A 732 -14.41 -15.57 7.77
CA THR A 732 -12.98 -15.52 8.04
C THR A 732 -12.55 -14.10 8.34
N LEU A 733 -11.49 -13.94 9.15
CA LEU A 733 -10.92 -12.64 9.51
C LEU A 733 -9.63 -12.41 8.73
N LEU A 734 -9.59 -11.34 7.96
CA LEU A 734 -8.41 -10.90 7.25
C LEU A 734 -7.86 -9.61 7.89
N PRO A 735 -6.58 -9.54 8.27
CA PRO A 735 -6.00 -8.31 8.81
C PRO A 735 -6.20 -7.13 7.84
N ALA A 736 -6.67 -5.99 8.35
CA ALA A 736 -6.84 -4.77 7.58
C ALA A 736 -5.52 -4.08 7.21
N HIS A 737 -4.38 -4.58 7.74
CA HIS A 737 -3.02 -4.05 7.55
C HIS A 737 -2.90 -2.54 7.83
N ALA A 738 -3.73 -2.02 8.74
CA ALA A 738 -3.61 -0.66 9.23
C ALA A 738 -2.37 -0.55 10.13
N THR A 739 -1.56 0.47 9.90
CA THR A 739 -0.48 0.84 10.82
C THR A 739 -1.08 1.35 12.13
N ARG A 740 -0.30 1.34 13.18
CA ARG A 740 -0.75 1.87 14.46
C ARG A 740 -1.12 3.35 14.39
N GLU A 741 -0.37 4.11 13.61
CA GLU A 741 -0.67 5.53 13.39
C GLU A 741 -1.96 5.72 12.61
N GLU A 742 -2.28 4.88 11.62
CA GLU A 742 -3.56 4.90 10.91
C GLU A 742 -4.74 4.61 11.84
N LEU A 743 -4.58 3.70 12.81
CA LEU A 743 -5.63 3.40 13.79
C LEU A 743 -6.04 4.60 14.67
N ARG A 744 -5.29 5.69 14.67
CA ARG A 744 -5.63 6.95 15.36
C ARG A 744 -6.68 7.78 14.61
N TYR A 745 -7.04 7.39 13.41
CA TYR A 745 -7.95 8.12 12.54
C TYR A 745 -9.23 7.33 12.31
N ALA A 746 -10.38 8.00 12.52
CA ALA A 746 -11.68 7.38 12.32
C ALA A 746 -11.89 6.89 10.88
N SER A 747 -11.25 7.52 9.89
CA SER A 747 -11.27 7.12 8.47
C SER A 747 -10.71 5.72 8.21
N THR A 748 -9.93 5.15 9.13
CA THR A 748 -9.39 3.79 9.04
C THR A 748 -10.45 2.72 9.33
N TYR A 749 -11.51 3.09 10.06
CA TYR A 749 -12.55 2.17 10.49
C TYR A 749 -13.74 2.19 9.55
N SER A 750 -14.24 1.00 9.21
CA SER A 750 -15.43 0.83 8.37
C SER A 750 -16.43 -0.10 9.03
N LYS A 751 -17.72 0.16 8.81
CA LYS A 751 -18.79 -0.71 9.33
C LYS A 751 -18.61 -2.15 8.88
N GLY A 752 -18.77 -3.08 9.83
CA GLY A 752 -18.62 -4.52 9.60
C GLY A 752 -17.21 -5.08 9.84
N GLN A 753 -16.22 -4.23 10.09
CA GLN A 753 -14.90 -4.68 10.56
C GLN A 753 -14.96 -5.16 12.01
N LEU A 754 -13.99 -5.96 12.40
CA LEU A 754 -13.76 -6.40 13.78
C LEU A 754 -12.51 -5.73 14.34
N LEU A 755 -12.66 -5.07 15.51
CA LEU A 755 -11.55 -4.56 16.30
C LEU A 755 -11.27 -5.54 17.45
N GLU A 756 -10.10 -6.18 17.45
CA GLU A 756 -9.64 -7.02 18.55
C GLU A 756 -8.70 -6.23 19.46
N VAL A 757 -9.03 -6.21 20.74
CA VAL A 757 -8.23 -5.58 21.80
C VAL A 757 -7.49 -6.70 22.54
N THR A 758 -6.16 -6.73 22.44
CA THR A 758 -5.34 -7.88 22.87
C THR A 758 -4.91 -7.79 24.33
N ARG A 759 -5.03 -6.62 24.96
CA ARG A 759 -4.60 -6.41 26.35
C ARG A 759 -5.60 -5.60 27.18
N GLN A 760 -5.49 -5.71 28.50
CA GLN A 760 -6.19 -4.84 29.44
C GLN A 760 -5.68 -3.40 29.35
N ASN A 761 -6.52 -2.43 29.67
CA ASN A 761 -6.19 -0.99 29.64
C ASN A 761 -5.65 -0.53 28.28
N ALA A 762 -6.33 -0.91 27.22
CA ALA A 762 -6.02 -0.43 25.89
C ALA A 762 -6.39 1.06 25.74
N PRO A 763 -5.87 1.76 24.72
CA PRO A 763 -6.20 3.15 24.44
C PRO A 763 -7.71 3.40 24.39
N GLY A 764 -8.13 4.58 24.89
CA GLY A 764 -9.56 4.98 24.90
C GLY A 764 -10.43 4.22 25.90
N GLY A 765 -9.84 3.57 26.89
CA GLY A 765 -10.56 2.84 27.93
C GLY A 765 -11.15 1.50 27.46
N LEU A 766 -10.69 0.98 26.32
CA LEU A 766 -11.11 -0.34 25.85
C LEU A 766 -10.51 -1.44 26.73
N VAL A 767 -11.28 -2.47 27.00
CA VAL A 767 -10.84 -3.67 27.70
C VAL A 767 -10.54 -4.78 26.69
N ARG A 768 -9.77 -5.77 27.11
CA ARG A 768 -9.48 -6.95 26.26
C ARG A 768 -10.76 -7.61 25.80
N GLY A 769 -10.91 -7.81 24.49
CA GLY A 769 -12.11 -8.39 23.88
C GLY A 769 -12.20 -8.09 22.38
N ARG A 770 -13.34 -8.44 21.82
CA ARG A 770 -13.67 -8.22 20.42
C ARG A 770 -14.83 -7.25 20.28
N TYR A 771 -14.72 -6.38 19.30
CA TYR A 771 -15.69 -5.30 19.09
C TYR A 771 -16.04 -5.19 17.61
N ASP A 772 -17.34 -5.20 17.32
CA ASP A 772 -17.87 -4.93 15.99
C ASP A 772 -17.87 -3.43 15.72
N VAL A 773 -17.31 -3.02 14.59
CA VAL A 773 -17.38 -1.64 14.13
C VAL A 773 -18.74 -1.40 13.50
N GLU A 774 -19.60 -0.60 14.15
CA GLU A 774 -20.93 -0.24 13.68
C GLU A 774 -20.92 1.01 12.77
N GLY A 775 -19.86 1.81 12.83
CA GLY A 775 -19.69 3.02 12.05
C GLY A 775 -18.97 4.11 12.81
N ILE A 776 -19.11 5.33 12.31
CA ILE A 776 -18.49 6.54 12.86
C ILE A 776 -19.60 7.54 13.17
N ASP A 777 -19.62 8.07 14.39
CA ASP A 777 -20.60 9.09 14.78
C ASP A 777 -20.27 10.49 14.21
N ALA A 778 -21.17 11.44 14.37
CA ALA A 778 -21.00 12.81 13.88
C ALA A 778 -19.77 13.54 14.47
N LYS A 779 -19.26 13.07 15.63
CA LYS A 779 -18.08 13.64 16.32
C LYS A 779 -16.77 12.93 15.92
N GLY A 780 -16.81 12.01 14.94
CA GLY A 780 -15.64 11.26 14.50
C GLY A 780 -15.23 10.13 15.46
N ARG A 781 -16.10 9.69 16.38
CA ARG A 781 -15.82 8.55 17.25
C ARG A 781 -16.30 7.26 16.59
N VAL A 782 -15.55 6.20 16.76
CA VAL A 782 -15.90 4.87 16.27
C VAL A 782 -16.92 4.25 17.22
N MET A 783 -18.05 3.84 16.67
CA MET A 783 -19.09 3.12 17.38
C MET A 783 -18.74 1.64 17.38
N LEU A 784 -18.50 1.10 18.55
CA LEU A 784 -18.11 -0.28 18.78
C LEU A 784 -19.19 -1.03 19.53
N ARG A 785 -19.49 -2.25 19.09
CA ARG A 785 -20.38 -3.17 19.81
C ARG A 785 -19.58 -4.32 20.38
N ASP A 786 -19.66 -4.56 21.67
CA ASP A 786 -18.98 -5.67 22.32
C ASP A 786 -19.77 -7.00 22.20
N GLU A 787 -19.19 -8.11 22.69
CA GLU A 787 -19.78 -9.44 22.66
C GLU A 787 -21.09 -9.53 23.48
N SER A 788 -21.32 -8.60 24.42
CA SER A 788 -22.57 -8.48 25.19
C SER A 788 -23.63 -7.59 24.52
N SER A 789 -23.40 -7.19 23.27
CA SER A 789 -24.24 -6.28 22.49
C SER A 789 -24.30 -4.82 23.01
N LYS A 790 -23.43 -4.45 23.93
CA LYS A 790 -23.31 -3.08 24.43
C LYS A 790 -22.61 -2.17 23.43
N LEU A 791 -23.18 -1.00 23.19
CA LEU A 791 -22.60 0.00 22.29
C LEU A 791 -21.66 0.93 23.05
N LEU A 792 -20.43 1.04 22.58
CA LEU A 792 -19.37 1.88 23.11
C LEU A 792 -18.96 2.95 22.09
N LYS A 793 -18.49 4.09 22.56
CA LYS A 793 -17.98 5.20 21.74
C LYS A 793 -16.47 5.31 21.96
N PHE A 794 -15.71 4.89 20.99
CA PHE A 794 -14.25 4.92 21.03
C PHE A 794 -13.72 6.14 20.28
N ASP A 795 -12.86 6.93 20.92
CA ASP A 795 -12.13 8.03 20.26
C ASP A 795 -10.75 7.50 19.81
N PRO A 796 -10.53 7.28 18.50
CA PRO A 796 -9.24 6.79 18.00
C PRO A 796 -8.07 7.73 18.33
N ALA A 797 -8.34 9.01 18.46
CA ALA A 797 -7.32 10.01 18.79
C ALA A 797 -6.71 9.83 20.20
N ALA A 798 -7.35 9.02 21.06
CA ALA A 798 -6.80 8.63 22.36
C ALA A 798 -5.65 7.62 22.27
N ILE A 799 -5.37 7.03 21.11
CA ILE A 799 -4.22 6.17 20.89
C ILE A 799 -2.93 7.01 21.00
N ASP A 800 -2.08 6.67 21.94
CA ASP A 800 -0.77 7.33 22.12
C ASP A 800 0.22 6.82 21.05
N PRO A 801 0.76 7.69 20.19
CA PRO A 801 1.71 7.30 19.16
C PRO A 801 3.05 6.79 19.74
N SER A 802 3.40 7.21 20.96
CA SER A 802 4.62 6.78 21.65
C SER A 802 4.53 5.38 22.26
N ASP A 803 3.33 4.89 22.56
CA ASP A 803 3.12 3.53 23.05
C ASP A 803 3.23 2.51 21.92
N LYS A 804 4.39 1.89 21.75
CA LYS A 804 4.71 0.92 20.69
C LYS A 804 4.16 -0.50 20.94
N ARG A 805 3.32 -0.71 21.97
CA ARG A 805 2.77 -2.04 22.27
C ARG A 805 1.51 -2.27 21.42
N ASP A 806 1.47 -3.37 20.66
CA ASP A 806 0.32 -3.75 19.87
C ASP A 806 -0.86 -4.14 20.77
N ALA A 807 -1.79 -3.18 20.93
CA ALA A 807 -2.98 -3.40 21.72
C ALA A 807 -4.24 -3.61 20.89
N LEU A 808 -4.23 -3.16 19.64
CA LEU A 808 -5.38 -3.14 18.74
C LEU A 808 -5.05 -3.84 17.42
N ARG A 809 -5.98 -4.67 16.96
CA ARG A 809 -5.91 -5.34 15.64
C ARG A 809 -7.23 -5.13 14.93
N LEU A 810 -7.20 -4.55 13.74
CA LEU A 810 -8.36 -4.35 12.90
C LEU A 810 -8.41 -5.43 11.82
N SER A 811 -9.56 -6.08 11.64
CA SER A 811 -9.75 -7.14 10.66
C SER A 811 -11.01 -6.90 9.84
N GLU A 812 -10.96 -7.30 8.58
CA GLU A 812 -12.09 -7.36 7.68
C GLU A 812 -12.74 -8.74 7.73
N ARG A 813 -14.07 -8.80 7.69
CA ARG A 813 -14.82 -10.06 7.59
C ARG A 813 -14.94 -10.46 6.13
N HIS A 814 -14.56 -11.69 5.85
CA HIS A 814 -14.70 -12.29 4.54
C HIS A 814 -15.56 -13.55 4.64
N LYS A 815 -16.49 -13.73 3.71
CA LYS A 815 -17.36 -14.91 3.67
C LYS A 815 -16.79 -15.90 2.68
N GLU A 816 -16.51 -17.10 3.14
CA GLU A 816 -16.02 -18.21 2.34
C GLU A 816 -16.92 -19.44 2.54
N THR A 817 -16.96 -20.29 1.53
CA THR A 817 -17.65 -21.60 1.62
C THR A 817 -16.62 -22.69 1.47
N ILE A 818 -16.60 -23.63 2.43
CA ILE A 818 -15.72 -24.77 2.41
C ILE A 818 -16.52 -26.04 2.20
N TYR A 819 -15.92 -27.05 1.58
CA TYR A 819 -16.54 -28.34 1.26
C TYR A 819 -15.70 -29.51 1.78
N GLU A 820 -16.28 -30.68 1.86
CA GLU A 820 -15.52 -31.92 2.10
C GLU A 820 -14.57 -32.17 0.92
N GLY A 821 -13.31 -32.45 1.22
CA GLY A 821 -12.22 -32.58 0.26
C GLY A 821 -11.39 -31.31 0.06
N ASP A 822 -11.87 -30.12 0.47
CA ASP A 822 -11.10 -28.88 0.36
C ASP A 822 -9.80 -28.94 1.18
N LYS A 823 -8.76 -28.29 0.67
CA LYS A 823 -7.55 -27.96 1.43
C LYS A 823 -7.69 -26.60 2.07
N VAL A 824 -7.37 -26.50 3.33
CA VAL A 824 -7.44 -25.27 4.13
C VAL A 824 -6.10 -24.98 4.77
N ARG A 825 -5.88 -23.71 5.12
CA ARG A 825 -4.64 -23.25 5.78
C ARG A 825 -4.97 -22.29 6.91
N TRP A 826 -4.28 -22.46 8.05
CA TRP A 826 -4.42 -21.57 9.19
C TRP A 826 -3.78 -20.20 8.90
N THR A 827 -4.51 -19.11 9.16
CA THR A 827 -4.02 -17.73 8.97
C THR A 827 -3.32 -17.18 10.21
N GLU A 828 -3.58 -17.76 11.37
CA GLU A 828 -2.96 -17.37 12.64
C GLU A 828 -2.59 -18.61 13.47
N LYS A 829 -1.66 -18.39 14.40
CA LYS A 829 -1.26 -19.38 15.41
C LYS A 829 -2.34 -19.47 16.49
N ASP A 830 -2.67 -20.66 16.93
CA ASP A 830 -3.50 -20.93 18.11
C ASP A 830 -2.77 -21.93 19.03
N ASP A 831 -2.05 -21.39 20.02
CA ASP A 831 -1.24 -22.18 20.95
C ASP A 831 -2.09 -23.14 21.82
N ALA A 832 -3.32 -22.74 22.15
CA ALA A 832 -4.23 -23.57 22.95
C ALA A 832 -4.68 -24.84 22.21
N ARG A 833 -4.65 -24.79 20.87
CA ARG A 833 -5.01 -25.91 20.01
C ARG A 833 -3.81 -26.56 19.31
N GLY A 834 -2.61 -26.03 19.53
CA GLY A 834 -1.40 -26.50 18.87
C GLY A 834 -1.38 -26.24 17.36
N LEU A 835 -2.15 -25.24 16.86
CA LEU A 835 -2.23 -24.91 15.45
C LEU A 835 -1.17 -23.88 15.08
N MET A 836 -0.42 -24.15 14.03
CA MET A 836 0.62 -23.26 13.54
C MET A 836 0.10 -22.41 12.37
N LYS A 837 0.52 -21.15 12.33
CA LYS A 837 0.24 -20.30 11.17
C LYS A 837 0.83 -20.92 9.90
N SER A 838 0.04 -20.93 8.83
CA SER A 838 0.38 -21.51 7.53
C SER A 838 0.41 -23.06 7.47
N GLU A 839 0.03 -23.74 8.53
CA GLU A 839 -0.20 -25.18 8.51
C GLU A 839 -1.39 -25.50 7.60
N GLU A 840 -1.27 -26.54 6.80
CA GLU A 840 -2.29 -27.00 5.85
C GLU A 840 -2.98 -28.26 6.37
N ALA A 841 -4.27 -28.36 6.11
CA ALA A 841 -5.08 -29.53 6.42
C ALA A 841 -6.09 -29.78 5.30
N ARG A 842 -6.56 -31.02 5.18
CA ARG A 842 -7.66 -31.44 4.30
C ARG A 842 -8.93 -31.59 5.12
N ILE A 843 -10.06 -31.15 4.59
CA ILE A 843 -11.37 -31.35 5.21
C ILE A 843 -11.84 -32.74 4.85
N LEU A 844 -12.01 -33.59 5.87
CA LEU A 844 -12.51 -34.96 5.70
C LEU A 844 -14.04 -35.06 5.74
N ALA A 845 -14.66 -34.28 6.65
CA ALA A 845 -16.10 -34.28 6.82
C ALA A 845 -16.62 -32.97 7.40
N ILE A 846 -17.86 -32.64 7.07
CA ILE A 846 -18.60 -31.51 7.64
C ILE A 846 -19.96 -32.06 8.13
N ARG A 847 -20.15 -32.19 9.46
CA ARG A 847 -21.39 -32.72 10.07
C ARG A 847 -21.81 -31.80 11.21
N ASP A 848 -23.06 -31.36 11.21
CA ASP A 848 -23.67 -30.55 12.27
C ASP A 848 -22.84 -29.29 12.64
N GLY A 849 -22.16 -28.71 11.64
CA GLY A 849 -21.28 -27.53 11.83
C GLY A 849 -19.91 -27.86 12.40
N ILE A 850 -19.59 -29.11 12.65
CA ILE A 850 -18.27 -29.61 13.04
C ILE A 850 -17.50 -29.97 11.77
N VAL A 851 -16.27 -29.43 11.66
CA VAL A 851 -15.36 -29.74 10.55
C VAL A 851 -14.29 -30.70 11.04
N THR A 852 -14.22 -31.87 10.45
CA THR A 852 -13.16 -32.85 10.69
C THR A 852 -12.06 -32.61 9.66
N ILE A 853 -10.84 -32.42 10.13
CA ILE A 853 -9.67 -32.12 9.30
C ILE A 853 -8.56 -33.16 9.53
N GLU A 854 -7.74 -33.35 8.53
CA GLU A 854 -6.50 -34.14 8.59
C GLU A 854 -5.31 -33.24 8.23
N ASN A 855 -4.29 -33.19 9.08
CA ASN A 855 -3.07 -32.47 8.79
C ASN A 855 -2.10 -33.31 7.92
N LYS A 856 -0.97 -32.71 7.52
CA LYS A 856 0.06 -33.40 6.70
C LYS A 856 0.72 -34.61 7.39
N ALA A 857 0.62 -34.71 8.70
CA ALA A 857 1.14 -35.83 9.46
C ALA A 857 0.12 -37.00 9.55
N GLY A 858 -1.07 -36.88 8.92
CA GLY A 858 -2.15 -37.86 9.00
C GLY A 858 -2.95 -37.82 10.31
N GLU A 859 -2.72 -36.79 11.15
CA GLU A 859 -3.49 -36.63 12.37
C GLU A 859 -4.87 -36.04 12.08
N THR A 860 -5.89 -36.73 12.54
CA THR A 860 -7.29 -36.32 12.39
C THR A 860 -7.74 -35.51 13.60
N ARG A 861 -8.39 -34.38 13.37
CA ARG A 861 -8.96 -33.48 14.40
C ARG A 861 -10.35 -33.02 14.01
N SER A 862 -11.23 -32.89 15.01
CA SER A 862 -12.56 -32.33 14.85
C SER A 862 -12.59 -30.90 15.41
N GLU A 863 -12.95 -29.93 14.58
CA GLU A 863 -13.06 -28.53 14.94
C GLU A 863 -14.52 -28.10 15.03
N GLU A 864 -15.01 -27.96 16.25
CA GLU A 864 -16.37 -27.52 16.51
C GLU A 864 -16.57 -26.05 16.18
N ARG A 865 -17.60 -25.74 15.35
CA ARG A 865 -18.06 -24.38 15.14
C ARG A 865 -18.79 -23.91 16.40
N ARG A 866 -18.15 -23.15 17.27
CA ARG A 866 -18.88 -22.45 18.32
C ARG A 866 -19.66 -21.30 17.69
N VAL A 867 -20.96 -21.30 17.88
CA VAL A 867 -21.89 -20.23 17.46
C VAL A 867 -21.30 -18.87 17.93
N GLY A 868 -21.05 -17.94 17.00
CA GLY A 868 -20.48 -16.61 17.29
C GLY A 868 -18.96 -16.47 17.24
N LYS A 869 -18.19 -17.54 16.97
CA LYS A 869 -16.72 -17.40 16.76
C LYS A 869 -16.37 -17.50 15.27
N GLU A 870 -15.71 -16.46 14.79
CA GLU A 870 -15.23 -16.38 13.43
C GLU A 870 -14.04 -17.30 13.22
N CYS A 871 -14.02 -17.99 12.09
CA CYS A 871 -12.97 -18.93 11.74
C CYS A 871 -11.72 -18.20 11.25
N ARG A 872 -10.53 -18.73 11.62
CA ARG A 872 -9.24 -18.24 11.14
C ARG A 872 -8.64 -19.13 10.05
N LEU A 873 -9.50 -19.89 9.37
CA LEU A 873 -9.19 -20.73 8.22
C LEU A 873 -9.36 -19.94 6.92
N THR A 874 -8.47 -20.16 5.94
CA THR A 874 -8.66 -19.75 4.53
C THR A 874 -8.45 -20.95 3.63
N CYS A 875 -9.29 -21.06 2.60
CA CYS A 875 -9.10 -22.03 1.52
C CYS A 875 -7.95 -21.65 0.60
#